data_a06c670d60f60cd1b8d6e80d576413a1
#
_entry.id   a06c670d60f60cd1b8d6e80d576413a1
#
_cell.length_a   1.000
_cell.length_b   1.000
_cell.length_c   1.000
_cell.angle_alpha   90.00
_cell.angle_beta   90.00
_cell.angle_gamma   90.00
#
_symmetry.space_group_name_H-M   'P 1'
#
loop_
_entity.id
_entity.type
_entity.pdbx_description
1 polymer ?
#
loop_
_entity_poly.entity_id
_entity_poly.type
_entity_poly.pdbx_seq_one_letter_code
_entity_poly.pdbx_strand_id
1 'polypeptide(L)'
;MMRSLRPFSLALTVGFALALPHELKAQDAVDDAISLMLIEMSLEEKVGQMTQLTLGALSSGEATSENPEAHQLDADKLRHAIVDRHVGSIINVHNMAFSGEHWHKVITAIQDLATKETKQKIPILYGIDSIHGANYIREATLFPQNLNLAATRNPDLVEQCHAVCARETRAAGIPWNFGPVLDVGRQPLWSRFFETYGEDVHIATVLGAAAVRGLQGSDLSSTQQVAATAKHFLGYSNPISGRDRTQALLPERYLREHFLPPFMAAVKENVRAVMVNSGEVNGLPVHANHNILTKLLRGQMKFKGVVVTDWEDVKKLHSLHRVAPNLKEATRLAVEAGIDLCMAPNDFQFTDHLIELVNEGLILEELIDQTVTRILRLKFDLGLFAKPYPDSGLLKEIGNEQAAALSRQAARQSLVLLKNENVLPLAKDTKILLTGPGCNSLAALHGAWSYTWQGTDEAAYPKKLHTVLEAFNEAHGRDKVLWARGAQWDGSTDFDYALKKAQDADVIVCVLAEEPSTETPGNISDLTLPSNQLRLVRKLAMGKPLILVLLENRPRLITEIAGHCHGIVYAGHPGPHGGSAIYDLLTGEFNPSGKLPFTYPRDPNLLLPYDHKFSDTADSAHDDKGFNPLYEFGHGLSYTTFTYGNLSLPPDPLIQLDSVRLSVKVSNTGTRQGTETVHVFVRDLFASVAPPVKRLRAFRRVTIEAGATETVIFEFPVIDLAFFGPRNYPIVEPGEFEVMIGDQKGTIVVE
;
A
#
# COMPACT_ATOMS: atom_id res chain seq x y z
N MET A 1 -4.73 90.19 28.41
CA MET A 1 -5.13 90.31 26.99
C MET A 1 -5.28 88.93 26.42
N MET A 2 -6.50 88.55 26.09
CA MET A 2 -6.94 87.32 25.46
C MET A 2 -6.43 87.19 24.02
N ARG A 3 -5.98 86.02 23.63
CA ARG A 3 -6.17 85.54 22.27
C ARG A 3 -6.24 83.99 22.28
N SER A 4 -7.37 83.50 21.83
CA SER A 4 -7.82 82.14 21.60
C SER A 4 -7.00 81.45 20.51
N LEU A 5 -6.63 80.17 20.72
CA LEU A 5 -6.29 79.26 19.66
C LEU A 5 -7.15 78.00 19.78
N ARG A 6 -7.93 77.73 18.70
CA ARG A 6 -8.79 76.55 18.52
C ARG A 6 -7.91 75.33 18.24
N PRO A 7 -8.33 74.11 18.64
CA PRO A 7 -7.67 72.87 18.24
C PRO A 7 -8.14 72.43 16.87
N PHE A 8 -7.20 72.12 15.98
CA PHE A 8 -7.43 71.33 14.76
C PHE A 8 -7.35 69.86 15.13
N SER A 9 -8.50 69.16 15.07
CA SER A 9 -8.53 67.73 15.12
C SER A 9 -8.35 67.18 13.70
N LEU A 10 -7.25 66.49 13.43
CA LEU A 10 -7.03 65.71 12.21
C LEU A 10 -7.16 64.25 12.60
N ALA A 11 -8.37 63.67 12.31
CA ALA A 11 -8.59 62.25 12.40
C ALA A 11 -8.01 61.58 11.15
N LEU A 12 -6.85 60.94 11.28
CA LEU A 12 -6.29 60.04 10.26
C LEU A 12 -6.76 58.62 10.57
N THR A 13 -7.88 58.20 10.05
CA THR A 13 -8.33 56.80 10.01
C THR A 13 -7.55 56.09 8.91
N VAL A 14 -6.40 55.46 9.26
CA VAL A 14 -5.74 54.51 8.39
C VAL A 14 -6.44 53.16 8.58
N GLY A 15 -7.34 52.86 7.68
CA GLY A 15 -7.97 51.52 7.54
C GLY A 15 -6.94 50.54 6.98
N PHE A 16 -6.25 49.80 7.85
CA PHE A 16 -5.55 48.57 7.46
C PHE A 16 -6.63 47.49 7.26
N ALA A 17 -7.21 47.38 6.10
CA ALA A 17 -7.89 46.18 5.68
C ALA A 17 -6.81 45.16 5.35
N LEU A 18 -6.43 44.34 6.32
CA LEU A 18 -5.70 43.10 6.09
C LEU A 18 -6.58 42.22 5.20
N ALA A 19 -6.24 42.16 3.91
CA ALA A 19 -6.80 41.16 3.00
C ALA A 19 -6.23 39.79 3.45
N LEU A 20 -6.97 39.08 4.29
CA LEU A 20 -6.72 37.67 4.55
C LEU A 20 -6.72 36.92 3.21
N PRO A 21 -5.81 35.97 2.98
CA PRO A 21 -5.84 35.13 1.80
C PRO A 21 -7.23 34.50 1.62
N HIS A 22 -7.68 34.36 0.37
CA HIS A 22 -9.01 33.85 0.03
C HIS A 22 -9.30 32.47 0.67
N GLU A 23 -8.26 31.65 0.83
CA GLU A 23 -8.31 30.34 1.48
C GLU A 23 -8.64 30.39 2.97
N LEU A 24 -8.08 31.33 3.74
CA LEU A 24 -8.39 31.52 5.16
C LEU A 24 -9.87 31.88 5.37
N LYS A 25 -10.43 32.74 4.52
CA LYS A 25 -11.85 33.12 4.60
C LYS A 25 -12.79 31.94 4.24
N ALA A 26 -12.37 31.09 3.31
CA ALA A 26 -13.15 29.90 2.95
C ALA A 26 -13.13 28.85 4.07
N GLN A 27 -12.00 28.70 4.76
CA GLN A 27 -11.85 27.77 5.88
C GLN A 27 -12.69 28.20 7.09
N ASP A 28 -12.66 29.48 7.43
CA ASP A 28 -13.50 30.05 8.49
C ASP A 28 -15.00 29.83 8.21
N ALA A 29 -15.44 30.00 6.96
CA ALA A 29 -16.84 29.80 6.57
C ALA A 29 -17.28 28.31 6.70
N VAL A 30 -16.38 27.35 6.45
CA VAL A 30 -16.66 25.93 6.66
C VAL A 30 -16.71 25.61 8.15
N ASP A 31 -15.83 26.19 8.97
CA ASP A 31 -15.84 26.01 10.45
C ASP A 31 -17.14 26.55 11.06
N ASP A 32 -17.60 27.72 10.60
CA ASP A 32 -18.86 28.30 11.03
C ASP A 32 -20.05 27.42 10.61
N ALA A 33 -20.05 26.92 9.37
CA ALA A 33 -21.11 26.02 8.89
C ALA A 33 -21.19 24.71 9.69
N ILE A 34 -20.06 24.08 9.99
CA ILE A 34 -20.00 22.87 10.83
C ILE A 34 -20.50 23.17 12.24
N SER A 35 -20.12 24.30 12.82
CA SER A 35 -20.55 24.70 14.16
C SER A 35 -22.07 24.88 14.23
N LEU A 36 -22.67 25.52 13.23
CA LEU A 36 -24.12 25.67 13.15
C LEU A 36 -24.82 24.30 12.99
N MET A 37 -24.30 23.41 12.13
CA MET A 37 -24.85 22.08 11.98
C MET A 37 -24.84 21.29 13.29
N LEU A 38 -23.75 21.33 14.06
CA LEU A 38 -23.65 20.63 15.33
C LEU A 38 -24.67 21.11 16.37
N ILE A 39 -24.99 22.42 16.38
CA ILE A 39 -26.03 22.99 17.26
C ILE A 39 -27.42 22.47 16.91
N GLU A 40 -27.69 22.21 15.62
CA GLU A 40 -29.00 21.74 15.13
C GLU A 40 -29.18 20.23 15.16
N MET A 41 -28.08 19.48 15.27
CA MET A 41 -28.07 18.01 15.30
C MET A 41 -28.45 17.47 16.69
N SER A 42 -29.31 16.44 16.70
CA SER A 42 -29.54 15.64 17.90
C SER A 42 -28.32 14.71 18.18
N LEU A 43 -28.27 14.15 19.37
CA LEU A 43 -27.23 13.17 19.72
C LEU A 43 -27.25 11.95 18.78
N GLU A 44 -28.44 11.47 18.42
CA GLU A 44 -28.62 10.35 17.49
C GLU A 44 -28.11 10.69 16.10
N GLU A 45 -28.36 11.91 15.60
CA GLU A 45 -27.82 12.39 14.32
C GLU A 45 -26.30 12.49 14.36
N LYS A 46 -25.71 12.98 15.46
CA LYS A 46 -24.25 13.06 15.66
C LYS A 46 -23.62 11.67 15.67
N VAL A 47 -24.13 10.75 16.47
CA VAL A 47 -23.60 9.38 16.61
C VAL A 47 -23.80 8.58 15.31
N GLY A 48 -24.89 8.82 14.60
CA GLY A 48 -25.12 8.26 13.28
C GLY A 48 -24.01 8.62 12.29
N GLN A 49 -23.47 9.85 12.33
CA GLN A 49 -22.32 10.24 11.50
C GLN A 49 -21.02 9.46 11.83
N MET A 50 -20.89 8.95 13.06
CA MET A 50 -19.76 8.15 13.52
C MET A 50 -19.88 6.66 13.15
N THR A 51 -20.95 6.26 12.45
CA THR A 51 -21.27 4.86 12.12
C THR A 51 -21.10 4.60 10.63
N GLN A 52 -20.43 3.50 10.29
CA GLN A 52 -20.22 3.04 8.92
C GLN A 52 -20.74 1.61 8.76
N LEU A 53 -21.70 1.41 7.84
CA LEU A 53 -22.26 0.10 7.47
C LEU A 53 -21.65 -0.41 6.16
N THR A 54 -21.68 -1.74 5.95
CA THR A 54 -21.34 -2.31 4.64
C THR A 54 -22.52 -2.20 3.67
N LEU A 55 -22.20 -2.06 2.35
CA LEU A 55 -23.21 -2.13 1.31
C LEU A 55 -24.00 -3.46 1.37
N GLY A 56 -23.33 -4.55 1.75
CA GLY A 56 -23.97 -5.87 1.89
C GLY A 56 -25.13 -5.90 2.88
N ALA A 57 -25.04 -5.15 4.00
CA ALA A 57 -26.12 -5.04 4.98
C ALA A 57 -27.36 -4.32 4.44
N LEU A 58 -27.19 -3.51 3.40
CA LEU A 58 -28.21 -2.66 2.77
C LEU A 58 -28.73 -3.24 1.46
N SER A 59 -28.27 -4.44 1.11
CA SER A 59 -28.55 -5.07 -0.18
C SER A 59 -29.56 -6.19 -0.07
N SER A 60 -30.16 -6.51 -1.22
CA SER A 60 -31.03 -7.65 -1.47
C SER A 60 -30.70 -8.25 -2.85
N GLY A 61 -31.28 -9.40 -3.19
CA GLY A 61 -31.07 -10.06 -4.47
C GLY A 61 -29.92 -11.07 -4.46
N GLU A 62 -29.80 -11.81 -5.56
CA GLU A 62 -28.84 -12.91 -5.77
C GLU A 62 -27.80 -12.51 -6.81
N ALA A 63 -27.03 -11.45 -6.56
CA ALA A 63 -25.92 -11.07 -7.43
C ALA A 63 -24.78 -12.09 -7.30
N THR A 64 -24.14 -12.41 -8.44
CA THR A 64 -22.97 -13.29 -8.52
C THR A 64 -21.86 -12.60 -9.31
N SER A 65 -20.64 -13.12 -9.25
CA SER A 65 -19.52 -12.60 -10.06
C SER A 65 -19.78 -12.65 -11.56
N GLU A 66 -20.59 -13.60 -12.03
CA GLU A 66 -21.02 -13.70 -13.44
C GLU A 66 -22.11 -12.68 -13.80
N ASN A 67 -22.97 -12.34 -12.81
CA ASN A 67 -24.08 -11.39 -12.97
C ASN A 67 -24.13 -10.37 -11.82
N PRO A 68 -23.13 -9.51 -11.68
CA PRO A 68 -23.06 -8.55 -10.58
C PRO A 68 -24.16 -7.47 -10.66
N GLU A 69 -24.68 -7.19 -11.85
CA GLU A 69 -25.74 -6.21 -12.09
C GLU A 69 -27.11 -6.65 -11.53
N ALA A 70 -27.26 -7.93 -11.11
CA ALA A 70 -28.44 -8.41 -10.38
C ALA A 70 -28.50 -7.89 -8.93
N HIS A 71 -27.42 -7.23 -8.45
CA HIS A 71 -27.40 -6.54 -7.16
C HIS A 71 -28.51 -5.48 -7.09
N GLN A 72 -29.22 -5.45 -5.98
CA GLN A 72 -30.25 -4.46 -5.67
C GLN A 72 -30.07 -3.94 -4.25
N LEU A 73 -30.37 -2.67 -4.05
CA LEU A 73 -30.52 -2.09 -2.73
C LEU A 73 -31.87 -2.50 -2.14
N ASP A 74 -31.89 -2.84 -0.86
CA ASP A 74 -33.10 -3.04 -0.10
C ASP A 74 -33.62 -1.68 0.39
N ALA A 75 -34.74 -1.24 -0.14
CA ALA A 75 -35.27 0.10 0.10
C ALA A 75 -35.59 0.34 1.60
N ASP A 76 -36.11 -0.68 2.29
CA ASP A 76 -36.50 -0.55 3.71
C ASP A 76 -35.25 -0.51 4.61
N LYS A 77 -34.27 -1.38 4.36
CA LYS A 77 -32.99 -1.38 5.08
C LYS A 77 -32.23 -0.08 4.85
N LEU A 78 -32.20 0.39 3.60
CA LEU A 78 -31.49 1.62 3.24
C LEU A 78 -32.14 2.84 3.90
N ARG A 79 -33.48 2.92 3.87
CA ARG A 79 -34.23 3.97 4.58
C ARG A 79 -34.00 3.92 6.07
N HIS A 80 -34.11 2.73 6.67
CA HIS A 80 -33.86 2.55 8.09
C HIS A 80 -32.46 3.03 8.49
N ALA A 81 -31.42 2.64 7.75
CA ALA A 81 -30.05 3.06 8.04
C ALA A 81 -29.84 4.56 7.94
N ILE A 82 -30.30 5.19 6.83
CA ILE A 82 -29.97 6.58 6.53
C ILE A 82 -30.94 7.56 7.20
N VAL A 83 -32.24 7.27 7.17
CA VAL A 83 -33.27 8.20 7.67
C VAL A 83 -33.53 8.02 9.15
N ASP A 84 -33.72 6.76 9.61
CA ASP A 84 -34.09 6.48 10.99
C ASP A 84 -32.87 6.40 11.92
N ARG A 85 -31.75 5.87 11.43
CA ARG A 85 -30.51 5.65 12.22
C ARG A 85 -29.40 6.66 11.92
N HIS A 86 -29.62 7.59 10.97
CA HIS A 86 -28.73 8.70 10.61
C HIS A 86 -27.30 8.30 10.22
N VAL A 87 -27.09 7.08 9.70
CA VAL A 87 -25.77 6.56 9.32
C VAL A 87 -25.09 7.53 8.35
N GLY A 88 -23.85 7.93 8.69
CA GLY A 88 -23.09 8.93 7.95
C GLY A 88 -22.15 8.39 6.90
N SER A 89 -21.88 7.06 6.92
CA SER A 89 -20.90 6.44 6.02
C SER A 89 -21.29 5.01 5.62
N ILE A 90 -20.90 4.62 4.40
CA ILE A 90 -21.08 3.26 3.86
C ILE A 90 -19.74 2.80 3.26
N ILE A 91 -19.48 1.49 3.36
CA ILE A 91 -18.19 0.91 2.97
C ILE A 91 -18.37 -0.26 1.99
N ASN A 92 -17.37 -0.38 1.06
CA ASN A 92 -17.10 -1.52 0.21
C ASN A 92 -18.27 -1.97 -0.69
N VAL A 93 -18.22 -3.24 -1.05
CA VAL A 93 -19.08 -3.88 -2.04
C VAL A 93 -19.75 -5.12 -1.45
N HIS A 94 -20.58 -5.73 -2.25
CA HIS A 94 -21.18 -7.05 -1.98
C HIS A 94 -20.27 -8.18 -2.52
N ASN A 95 -18.96 -8.14 -2.18
CA ASN A 95 -17.92 -9.09 -2.59
C ASN A 95 -17.81 -9.35 -4.10
N MET A 96 -18.08 -8.34 -4.91
CA MET A 96 -17.93 -8.40 -6.38
C MET A 96 -17.71 -7.01 -6.98
N ALA A 97 -17.17 -6.95 -8.19
CA ALA A 97 -17.00 -5.68 -8.90
C ALA A 97 -18.26 -5.35 -9.70
N PHE A 98 -18.73 -4.11 -9.57
CA PHE A 98 -19.83 -3.56 -10.35
C PHE A 98 -19.32 -2.72 -11.53
N SER A 99 -20.15 -2.55 -12.55
CA SER A 99 -19.89 -1.55 -13.59
C SER A 99 -19.95 -0.12 -13.04
N GLY A 100 -19.28 0.82 -13.70
CA GLY A 100 -19.37 2.23 -13.34
C GLY A 100 -20.82 2.76 -13.38
N GLU A 101 -21.63 2.28 -14.33
CA GLU A 101 -23.06 2.63 -14.43
C GLU A 101 -23.87 2.10 -13.25
N HIS A 102 -23.58 0.87 -12.79
CA HIS A 102 -24.26 0.31 -11.62
C HIS A 102 -23.85 1.06 -10.35
N TRP A 103 -22.57 1.40 -10.19
CA TRP A 103 -22.11 2.25 -9.09
C TRP A 103 -22.86 3.60 -9.07
N HIS A 104 -23.07 4.24 -10.20
CA HIS A 104 -23.84 5.49 -10.27
C HIS A 104 -25.26 5.31 -9.74
N LYS A 105 -25.94 4.20 -10.07
CA LYS A 105 -27.29 3.90 -9.54
C LYS A 105 -27.26 3.74 -8.02
N VAL A 106 -26.31 2.95 -7.52
CA VAL A 106 -26.14 2.69 -6.06
C VAL A 106 -25.87 4.00 -5.31
N ILE A 107 -24.87 4.77 -5.73
CA ILE A 107 -24.50 6.03 -5.05
C ILE A 107 -25.64 7.06 -5.15
N THR A 108 -26.30 7.17 -6.30
CA THR A 108 -27.44 8.10 -6.46
C THR A 108 -28.57 7.76 -5.51
N ALA A 109 -28.98 6.49 -5.41
CA ALA A 109 -30.05 6.08 -4.51
C ALA A 109 -29.72 6.37 -3.03
N ILE A 110 -28.47 6.11 -2.61
CA ILE A 110 -27.98 6.42 -1.27
C ILE A 110 -28.02 7.93 -1.00
N GLN A 111 -27.50 8.74 -1.92
CA GLN A 111 -27.45 10.20 -1.75
C GLN A 111 -28.84 10.84 -1.82
N ASP A 112 -29.77 10.27 -2.58
CA ASP A 112 -31.16 10.76 -2.64
C ASP A 112 -31.82 10.71 -1.26
N LEU A 113 -31.70 9.59 -0.54
CA LEU A 113 -32.25 9.49 0.82
C LEU A 113 -31.53 10.47 1.77
N ALA A 114 -30.21 10.51 1.74
CA ALA A 114 -29.44 11.36 2.64
C ALA A 114 -29.73 12.85 2.45
N THR A 115 -29.81 13.33 1.20
CA THR A 115 -29.91 14.76 0.91
C THR A 115 -31.35 15.28 0.75
N LYS A 116 -32.33 14.39 0.48
CA LYS A 116 -33.71 14.78 0.25
C LYS A 116 -34.67 14.42 1.39
N GLU A 117 -34.38 13.31 2.12
CA GLU A 117 -35.33 12.76 3.10
C GLU A 117 -34.87 12.91 4.56
N THR A 118 -33.60 13.24 4.83
CA THR A 118 -33.14 13.56 6.18
C THR A 118 -33.30 15.05 6.51
N LYS A 119 -33.41 15.38 7.79
CA LYS A 119 -33.50 16.76 8.29
C LYS A 119 -32.23 17.56 7.96
N GLN A 120 -31.07 16.99 8.24
CA GLN A 120 -29.78 17.68 8.14
C GLN A 120 -29.23 17.71 6.71
N LYS A 121 -29.75 16.86 5.80
CA LYS A 121 -29.32 16.74 4.40
C LYS A 121 -27.82 16.53 4.23
N ILE A 122 -27.18 15.82 5.18
CA ILE A 122 -25.75 15.52 5.17
C ILE A 122 -25.50 14.38 4.19
N PRO A 123 -24.65 14.57 3.15
CA PRO A 123 -24.33 13.51 2.19
C PRO A 123 -23.64 12.33 2.86
N ILE A 124 -23.88 11.12 2.35
CA ILE A 124 -23.15 9.91 2.79
C ILE A 124 -21.70 9.97 2.33
N LEU A 125 -20.79 9.64 3.23
CA LEU A 125 -19.38 9.43 2.92
C LEU A 125 -19.19 7.95 2.54
N TYR A 126 -19.06 7.68 1.22
CA TYR A 126 -18.84 6.31 0.74
C TYR A 126 -17.34 6.01 0.63
N GLY A 127 -16.89 4.93 1.24
CA GLY A 127 -15.49 4.48 1.21
C GLY A 127 -15.32 3.10 0.58
N ILE A 128 -14.15 2.85 -0.05
CA ILE A 128 -13.85 1.58 -0.71
C ILE A 128 -12.36 1.22 -0.60
N ASP A 129 -12.04 -0.08 -0.60
CA ASP A 129 -10.67 -0.59 -0.64
C ASP A 129 -10.15 -0.63 -2.08
N SER A 130 -9.77 0.51 -2.66
CA SER A 130 -9.07 0.59 -3.94
C SER A 130 -7.55 0.51 -3.70
N ILE A 131 -7.04 -0.70 -3.48
CA ILE A 131 -5.66 -0.95 -2.97
C ILE A 131 -4.60 -0.82 -4.07
N HIS A 132 -4.82 -1.43 -5.24
CA HIS A 132 -3.87 -1.40 -6.36
C HIS A 132 -4.52 -0.99 -7.69
N GLY A 133 -5.33 0.04 -7.64
CA GLY A 133 -6.21 0.55 -8.69
C GLY A 133 -7.64 0.64 -8.15
N ALA A 134 -8.57 1.08 -8.97
CA ALA A 134 -9.98 1.15 -8.57
C ALA A 134 -10.64 -0.24 -8.64
N ASN A 135 -10.11 -1.19 -7.86
CA ASN A 135 -10.68 -2.53 -7.75
C ASN A 135 -12.14 -2.46 -7.27
N TYR A 136 -12.94 -3.48 -7.57
CA TYR A 136 -14.40 -3.47 -7.45
C TYR A 136 -15.15 -2.56 -8.44
N ILE A 137 -14.43 -1.94 -9.41
CA ILE A 137 -15.03 -1.31 -10.58
C ILE A 137 -14.59 -2.12 -11.80
N ARG A 138 -15.56 -2.73 -12.49
CA ARG A 138 -15.29 -3.79 -13.46
C ARG A 138 -14.45 -3.37 -14.67
N GLU A 139 -14.64 -2.13 -15.11
CA GLU A 139 -13.93 -1.55 -16.26
C GLU A 139 -12.60 -0.91 -15.88
N ALA A 140 -12.37 -0.68 -14.59
CA ALA A 140 -11.24 0.11 -14.10
C ALA A 140 -9.88 -0.53 -14.36
N THR A 141 -8.88 0.32 -14.33
CA THR A 141 -7.48 -0.07 -14.48
C THR A 141 -6.93 -0.55 -13.14
N LEU A 142 -6.49 -1.80 -13.08
CA LEU A 142 -5.69 -2.29 -11.97
C LEU A 142 -4.19 -2.15 -12.30
N PHE A 143 -3.40 -2.06 -11.25
CA PHE A 143 -1.95 -1.95 -11.29
C PHE A 143 -1.29 -3.15 -10.60
N PRO A 144 0.03 -3.33 -10.70
CA PRO A 144 0.74 -4.26 -9.82
C PRO A 144 0.45 -3.95 -8.35
N GLN A 145 0.49 -4.98 -7.50
CA GLN A 145 0.38 -4.81 -6.04
C GLN A 145 1.52 -3.92 -5.50
N ASN A 146 1.35 -3.34 -4.29
CA ASN A 146 2.31 -2.37 -3.75
C ASN A 146 3.73 -2.94 -3.60
N LEU A 147 3.87 -4.21 -3.26
CA LEU A 147 5.19 -4.87 -3.20
C LEU A 147 5.89 -4.87 -4.56
N ASN A 148 5.13 -5.07 -5.64
CA ASN A 148 5.61 -4.94 -7.01
C ASN A 148 5.95 -3.49 -7.37
N LEU A 149 5.09 -2.53 -7.00
CA LEU A 149 5.37 -1.11 -7.20
C LEU A 149 6.65 -0.69 -6.45
N ALA A 150 6.90 -1.26 -5.27
CA ALA A 150 8.14 -1.04 -4.53
C ALA A 150 9.38 -1.55 -5.29
N ALA A 151 9.27 -2.67 -6.00
CA ALA A 151 10.37 -3.18 -6.82
C ALA A 151 10.76 -2.21 -7.95
N THR A 152 9.86 -1.34 -8.40
CA THR A 152 10.16 -0.33 -9.43
C THR A 152 11.12 0.74 -8.96
N ARG A 153 11.20 1.07 -7.68
CA ARG A 153 11.94 2.22 -7.11
C ARG A 153 11.61 3.53 -7.83
N ASN A 154 10.35 3.72 -8.22
CA ASN A 154 9.90 4.85 -9.05
C ASN A 154 8.73 5.59 -8.38
N PRO A 155 9.00 6.61 -7.53
CA PRO A 155 7.95 7.36 -6.85
C PRO A 155 6.98 8.06 -7.81
N ASP A 156 7.47 8.58 -8.94
CA ASP A 156 6.64 9.27 -9.93
C ASP A 156 5.63 8.30 -10.58
N LEU A 157 6.07 7.07 -10.84
CA LEU A 157 5.18 6.01 -11.34
C LEU A 157 4.11 5.64 -10.32
N VAL A 158 4.50 5.52 -9.04
CA VAL A 158 3.55 5.22 -7.95
C VAL A 158 2.52 6.34 -7.81
N GLU A 159 2.94 7.60 -7.84
CA GLU A 159 2.05 8.76 -7.79
C GLU A 159 1.06 8.75 -8.97
N GLN A 160 1.53 8.50 -10.20
CA GLN A 160 0.69 8.40 -11.39
C GLN A 160 -0.31 7.23 -11.31
N CYS A 161 0.10 6.05 -10.85
CA CYS A 161 -0.80 4.90 -10.66
C CYS A 161 -1.93 5.23 -9.66
N HIS A 162 -1.60 5.90 -8.55
CA HIS A 162 -2.59 6.29 -7.55
C HIS A 162 -3.46 7.47 -8.01
N ALA A 163 -2.96 8.35 -8.87
CA ALA A 163 -3.77 9.39 -9.50
C ALA A 163 -4.82 8.81 -10.47
N VAL A 164 -4.46 7.75 -11.22
CA VAL A 164 -5.44 7.00 -12.04
C VAL A 164 -6.45 6.30 -11.13
N CYS A 165 -5.98 5.61 -10.07
CA CYS A 165 -6.86 4.98 -9.08
C CYS A 165 -7.88 5.98 -8.51
N ALA A 166 -7.42 7.17 -8.10
CA ALA A 166 -8.30 8.23 -7.58
C ALA A 166 -9.36 8.66 -8.60
N ARG A 167 -8.93 8.96 -9.83
CA ARG A 167 -9.81 9.42 -10.90
C ARG A 167 -10.88 8.38 -11.24
N GLU A 168 -10.52 7.11 -11.37
CA GLU A 168 -11.44 6.04 -11.70
C GLU A 168 -12.39 5.70 -10.54
N THR A 169 -11.89 5.73 -9.29
CA THR A 169 -12.72 5.57 -8.09
C THR A 169 -13.73 6.72 -7.98
N ARG A 170 -13.29 7.96 -8.18
CA ARG A 170 -14.16 9.13 -8.14
C ARG A 170 -15.17 9.14 -9.30
N ALA A 171 -14.76 8.68 -10.49
CA ALA A 171 -15.64 8.54 -11.65
C ALA A 171 -16.80 7.57 -11.40
N ALA A 172 -16.60 6.54 -10.57
CA ALA A 172 -17.69 5.66 -10.11
C ALA A 172 -18.58 6.31 -9.02
N GLY A 173 -18.26 7.53 -8.58
CA GLY A 173 -19.03 8.28 -7.57
C GLY A 173 -18.52 8.08 -6.12
N ILE A 174 -17.40 7.42 -5.93
CA ILE A 174 -16.85 7.06 -4.61
C ILE A 174 -15.75 8.04 -4.21
N PRO A 175 -15.93 8.83 -3.11
CA PRO A 175 -15.02 9.91 -2.77
C PRO A 175 -13.88 9.53 -1.80
N TRP A 176 -13.89 8.34 -1.23
CA TRP A 176 -12.96 7.94 -0.17
C TRP A 176 -12.32 6.58 -0.45
N ASN A 177 -10.98 6.51 -0.37
CA ASN A 177 -10.20 5.28 -0.56
C ASN A 177 -9.50 4.86 0.75
N PHE A 178 -9.58 3.56 1.09
CA PHE A 178 -8.86 2.95 2.22
C PHE A 178 -7.45 2.49 1.80
N GLY A 179 -6.67 3.41 1.28
CA GLY A 179 -5.27 3.27 0.88
C GLY A 179 -4.54 4.62 0.95
N PRO A 180 -3.21 4.61 0.99
CA PRO A 180 -2.29 3.48 0.82
C PRO A 180 -2.05 2.67 2.10
N VAL A 181 -1.61 1.40 1.91
CA VAL A 181 -1.07 0.57 2.98
C VAL A 181 0.37 1.00 3.25
N LEU A 182 0.63 1.48 4.47
CA LEU A 182 1.93 2.01 4.91
C LEU A 182 2.65 1.11 5.91
N ASP A 183 2.11 -0.08 6.11
CA ASP A 183 2.77 -1.10 6.91
C ASP A 183 4.13 -1.46 6.30
N VAL A 184 5.15 -1.66 7.14
CA VAL A 184 6.48 -2.07 6.70
C VAL A 184 6.61 -3.58 6.82
N GLY A 185 6.84 -4.27 5.70
CA GLY A 185 6.82 -5.73 5.60
C GLY A 185 8.04 -6.40 6.22
N ARG A 186 8.02 -6.64 7.55
CA ARG A 186 9.13 -7.26 8.27
C ARG A 186 8.86 -8.69 8.75
N GLN A 187 7.62 -9.17 8.62
CA GLN A 187 7.24 -10.55 8.92
C GLN A 187 6.73 -11.24 7.66
N PRO A 188 7.55 -12.06 6.97
CA PRO A 188 7.16 -12.70 5.71
C PRO A 188 5.96 -13.66 5.82
N LEU A 189 5.68 -14.22 7.00
CA LEU A 189 4.49 -15.07 7.21
C LEU A 189 3.18 -14.27 7.19
N TRP A 190 3.23 -12.95 7.39
CA TRP A 190 2.03 -12.13 7.44
C TRP A 190 1.31 -12.12 6.09
N SER A 191 0.00 -12.41 6.11
CA SER A 191 -0.82 -12.62 4.92
C SER A 191 -0.93 -11.39 4.00
N ARG A 192 -0.74 -10.19 4.57
CA ARG A 192 -0.83 -8.90 3.86
C ARG A 192 0.53 -8.34 3.43
N PHE A 193 1.57 -9.17 3.40
CA PHE A 193 2.92 -8.75 3.04
C PHE A 193 2.98 -8.10 1.64
N PHE A 194 2.23 -8.63 0.67
CA PHE A 194 2.18 -8.11 -0.70
C PHE A 194 1.53 -6.71 -0.80
N GLU A 195 0.74 -6.31 0.18
CA GLU A 195 0.11 -4.99 0.24
C GLU A 195 1.11 -3.89 0.67
N THR A 196 2.26 -4.26 1.22
CA THR A 196 3.29 -3.33 1.72
C THR A 196 4.23 -2.87 0.62
N TYR A 197 4.98 -1.79 0.89
CA TYR A 197 6.11 -1.39 0.04
C TYR A 197 7.41 -2.12 0.41
N GLY A 198 7.33 -3.31 1.02
CA GLY A 198 8.47 -4.14 1.40
C GLY A 198 9.04 -3.84 2.79
N GLU A 199 10.24 -4.35 3.04
CA GLU A 199 10.85 -4.35 4.38
C GLU A 199 11.54 -3.03 4.76
N ASP A 200 11.83 -2.16 3.78
CA ASP A 200 12.61 -0.96 4.00
C ASP A 200 11.74 0.26 4.34
N VAL A 201 12.12 0.93 5.43
CA VAL A 201 11.40 2.10 5.96
C VAL A 201 11.44 3.28 5.01
N HIS A 202 12.60 3.55 4.37
CA HIS A 202 12.76 4.69 3.47
C HIS A 202 11.94 4.52 2.19
N ILE A 203 11.92 3.31 1.61
CA ILE A 203 11.08 3.00 0.45
C ILE A 203 9.60 3.17 0.80
N ALA A 204 9.14 2.58 1.91
CA ALA A 204 7.76 2.72 2.35
C ALA A 204 7.38 4.19 2.61
N THR A 205 8.30 4.98 3.14
CA THR A 205 8.12 6.42 3.38
C THR A 205 7.97 7.20 2.09
N VAL A 206 8.88 7.02 1.14
CA VAL A 206 8.90 7.77 -0.12
C VAL A 206 7.73 7.39 -1.02
N LEU A 207 7.48 6.08 -1.19
CA LEU A 207 6.41 5.59 -2.05
C LEU A 207 5.02 5.81 -1.43
N GLY A 208 4.91 5.68 -0.11
CA GLY A 208 3.68 5.99 0.62
C GLY A 208 3.28 7.45 0.49
N ALA A 209 4.24 8.38 0.60
CA ALA A 209 4.00 9.81 0.37
C ALA A 209 3.55 10.08 -1.08
N ALA A 210 4.20 9.44 -2.07
CA ALA A 210 3.82 9.54 -3.48
C ALA A 210 2.39 9.02 -3.72
N ALA A 211 2.02 7.90 -3.08
CA ALA A 211 0.66 7.36 -3.17
C ALA A 211 -0.40 8.33 -2.60
N VAL A 212 -0.13 8.96 -1.45
CA VAL A 212 -1.05 9.97 -0.87
C VAL A 212 -1.21 11.17 -1.82
N ARG A 213 -0.13 11.69 -2.40
CA ARG A 213 -0.20 12.78 -3.39
C ARG A 213 -1.00 12.38 -4.61
N GLY A 214 -0.78 11.17 -5.14
CA GLY A 214 -1.54 10.65 -6.27
C GLY A 214 -3.04 10.57 -5.99
N LEU A 215 -3.44 10.06 -4.83
CA LEU A 215 -4.86 9.93 -4.44
C LEU A 215 -5.54 11.27 -4.20
N GLN A 216 -4.89 12.19 -3.49
CA GLN A 216 -5.51 13.43 -3.03
C GLN A 216 -5.28 14.63 -3.97
N GLY A 217 -4.23 14.60 -4.80
CA GLY A 217 -3.87 15.73 -5.64
C GLY A 217 -3.69 17.03 -4.86
N SER A 218 -3.88 18.16 -5.54
CA SER A 218 -3.77 19.50 -4.94
C SER A 218 -5.11 20.07 -4.47
N ASP A 219 -6.24 19.57 -4.98
CA ASP A 219 -7.60 20.04 -4.67
C ASP A 219 -8.54 18.85 -4.46
N LEU A 220 -8.80 18.52 -3.21
CA LEU A 220 -9.63 17.37 -2.84
C LEU A 220 -11.11 17.54 -3.21
N SER A 221 -11.59 18.77 -3.43
CA SER A 221 -12.95 19.03 -3.88
C SER A 221 -13.17 18.73 -5.37
N SER A 222 -12.07 18.48 -6.09
CA SER A 222 -12.11 18.06 -7.49
C SER A 222 -12.77 16.68 -7.63
N THR A 223 -13.52 16.53 -8.73
CA THR A 223 -14.15 15.25 -9.09
C THR A 223 -13.15 14.21 -9.66
N GLN A 224 -11.85 14.44 -9.52
CA GLN A 224 -10.79 13.54 -9.96
C GLN A 224 -9.94 12.99 -8.81
N GLN A 225 -10.18 13.44 -7.58
CA GLN A 225 -9.46 13.04 -6.39
C GLN A 225 -10.35 12.34 -5.37
N VAL A 226 -9.73 11.56 -4.50
CA VAL A 226 -10.36 10.89 -3.37
C VAL A 226 -9.59 11.17 -2.08
N ALA A 227 -10.26 11.14 -0.95
CA ALA A 227 -9.55 11.14 0.33
C ALA A 227 -8.74 9.85 0.47
N ALA A 228 -7.47 9.96 0.85
CA ALA A 228 -6.61 8.83 1.16
C ALA A 228 -6.73 8.44 2.64
N THR A 229 -6.50 7.16 2.93
CA THR A 229 -6.45 6.60 4.29
C THR A 229 -5.13 5.88 4.49
N ALA A 230 -4.24 6.43 5.31
CA ALA A 230 -3.01 5.74 5.67
C ALA A 230 -3.32 4.57 6.61
N LYS A 231 -2.91 3.34 6.26
CA LYS A 231 -3.23 2.14 7.04
C LYS A 231 -2.08 1.13 7.11
N HIS A 232 -1.99 0.33 8.16
CA HIS A 232 -2.83 0.30 9.37
C HIS A 232 -2.02 0.85 10.55
N PHE A 233 -2.44 1.90 11.15
CA PHE A 233 -1.70 2.61 12.20
C PHE A 233 -1.86 1.91 13.56
N LEU A 234 -0.81 1.37 14.18
CA LEU A 234 0.60 1.35 13.88
C LEU A 234 1.17 -0.03 14.27
N GLY A 235 2.17 -0.54 13.51
CA GLY A 235 2.92 -1.75 13.90
C GLY A 235 2.21 -3.08 13.61
N TYR A 236 1.26 -3.12 12.69
CA TYR A 236 0.43 -4.26 12.36
C TYR A 236 1.18 -5.39 11.65
N SER A 237 2.13 -5.05 10.78
CA SER A 237 2.81 -5.96 9.86
C SER A 237 3.93 -6.82 10.48
N ASN A 238 4.07 -6.80 11.81
CA ASN A 238 5.10 -7.58 12.50
C ASN A 238 4.54 -8.44 13.64
N PRO A 239 3.47 -9.23 13.40
CA PRO A 239 2.92 -10.10 14.44
C PRO A 239 3.91 -11.22 14.76
N ILE A 240 4.04 -11.58 16.05
CA ILE A 240 4.97 -12.64 16.51
C ILE A 240 4.65 -13.98 15.84
N SER A 241 3.36 -14.27 15.71
CA SER A 241 2.87 -15.52 15.12
C SER A 241 2.97 -15.57 13.59
N GLY A 242 3.23 -14.44 12.93
CA GLY A 242 3.08 -14.27 11.50
C GLY A 242 1.62 -14.23 11.03
N ARG A 243 0.65 -14.32 11.93
CA ARG A 243 -0.77 -14.39 11.60
C ARG A 243 -1.43 -13.02 11.67
N ASP A 244 -2.38 -12.82 10.78
CA ASP A 244 -3.16 -11.60 10.71
C ASP A 244 -3.97 -11.35 11.99
N ARG A 245 -4.17 -10.09 12.39
CA ARG A 245 -4.95 -9.63 13.55
C ARG A 245 -4.45 -10.18 14.89
N THR A 246 -3.14 -10.46 14.98
CA THR A 246 -2.51 -10.97 16.20
C THR A 246 -1.46 -10.02 16.75
N GLN A 247 -0.97 -10.33 17.95
CA GLN A 247 -0.09 -9.47 18.72
C GLN A 247 1.28 -9.25 18.07
N ALA A 248 1.72 -7.98 18.05
CA ALA A 248 3.10 -7.58 17.81
C ALA A 248 3.78 -7.15 19.12
N LEU A 249 5.00 -7.64 19.38
CA LEU A 249 5.84 -7.17 20.50
C LEU A 249 6.92 -6.24 19.95
N LEU A 250 6.72 -4.94 20.12
CA LEU A 250 7.55 -3.91 19.54
C LEU A 250 8.02 -2.95 20.64
N PRO A 251 9.30 -2.99 21.01
CA PRO A 251 9.86 -1.94 21.88
C PRO A 251 9.54 -0.56 21.30
N GLU A 252 9.23 0.42 22.15
CA GLU A 252 8.82 1.78 21.74
C GLU A 252 9.80 2.39 20.72
N ARG A 253 11.10 2.24 20.94
CA ARG A 253 12.13 2.71 20.02
C ARG A 253 12.01 2.04 18.65
N TYR A 254 11.84 0.73 18.61
CA TYR A 254 11.72 -0.05 17.37
C TYR A 254 10.44 0.32 16.60
N LEU A 255 9.32 0.50 17.32
CA LEU A 255 8.05 0.96 16.77
C LEU A 255 8.21 2.32 16.07
N ARG A 256 8.86 3.28 16.75
CA ARG A 256 9.10 4.63 16.22
C ARG A 256 10.09 4.67 15.08
N GLU A 257 11.08 3.82 15.09
CA GLU A 257 12.17 3.81 14.11
C GLU A 257 11.77 3.11 12.80
N HIS A 258 10.95 2.06 12.88
CA HIS A 258 10.64 1.22 11.74
C HIS A 258 9.21 1.33 11.20
N PHE A 259 8.23 1.68 12.03
CA PHE A 259 6.82 1.70 11.60
C PHE A 259 6.22 3.08 11.52
N LEU A 260 6.74 4.05 12.27
CA LEU A 260 6.19 5.40 12.32
C LEU A 260 6.52 6.28 11.10
N PRO A 261 7.73 6.24 10.49
CA PRO A 261 8.13 7.20 9.45
C PRO A 261 7.21 7.26 8.22
N PRO A 262 6.69 6.15 7.65
CA PRO A 262 5.76 6.22 6.54
C PRO A 262 4.47 6.99 6.87
N PHE A 263 3.94 6.83 8.08
CA PHE A 263 2.77 7.57 8.55
C PHE A 263 3.08 9.04 8.81
N MET A 264 4.27 9.36 9.33
CA MET A 264 4.70 10.76 9.47
C MET A 264 4.77 11.47 8.11
N ALA A 265 5.29 10.79 7.09
CA ALA A 265 5.32 11.31 5.73
C ALA A 265 3.91 11.50 5.15
N ALA A 266 3.01 10.54 5.36
CA ALA A 266 1.62 10.67 4.95
C ALA A 266 0.90 11.85 5.64
N VAL A 267 1.14 12.08 6.93
CA VAL A 267 0.60 13.25 7.65
C VAL A 267 1.19 14.56 7.10
N LYS A 268 2.46 14.58 6.72
CA LYS A 268 3.09 15.74 6.07
C LYS A 268 2.47 16.03 4.69
N GLU A 269 2.07 14.99 3.94
CA GLU A 269 1.29 15.09 2.70
C GLU A 269 -0.21 15.34 2.96
N ASN A 270 -0.58 15.68 4.19
CA ASN A 270 -1.95 16.04 4.58
C ASN A 270 -2.98 14.93 4.30
N VAL A 271 -2.62 13.66 4.57
CA VAL A 271 -3.56 12.53 4.46
C VAL A 271 -4.83 12.79 5.29
N ARG A 272 -6.01 12.48 4.72
CA ARG A 272 -7.30 12.87 5.30
C ARG A 272 -7.86 11.87 6.29
N ALA A 273 -7.42 10.64 6.23
CA ALA A 273 -7.85 9.62 7.18
C ALA A 273 -6.69 8.70 7.57
N VAL A 274 -6.82 8.08 8.72
CA VAL A 274 -5.96 7.01 9.23
C VAL A 274 -6.84 5.87 9.69
N MET A 275 -6.56 4.65 9.19
CA MET A 275 -7.21 3.42 9.66
C MET A 275 -6.32 2.74 10.69
N VAL A 276 -6.94 2.26 11.77
CA VAL A 276 -6.23 1.70 12.93
C VAL A 276 -5.83 0.25 12.68
N ASN A 277 -4.70 -0.16 13.23
CA ASN A 277 -4.22 -1.54 13.26
C ASN A 277 -5.19 -2.47 14.01
N SER A 278 -5.62 -3.54 13.36
CA SER A 278 -6.56 -4.53 13.91
C SER A 278 -5.97 -5.46 14.98
N GLY A 279 -4.67 -5.38 15.24
CA GLY A 279 -3.99 -6.22 16.22
C GLY A 279 -3.70 -5.50 17.54
N GLU A 280 -2.86 -6.16 18.31
CA GLU A 280 -2.33 -5.65 19.58
C GLU A 280 -0.87 -5.23 19.42
N VAL A 281 -0.49 -4.14 20.06
CA VAL A 281 0.91 -3.75 20.24
C VAL A 281 1.25 -3.84 21.72
N ASN A 282 2.22 -4.70 22.05
CA ASN A 282 2.68 -4.93 23.42
C ASN A 282 1.54 -5.30 24.39
N GLY A 283 0.58 -6.13 23.93
CA GLY A 283 -0.54 -6.63 24.74
C GLY A 283 -1.73 -5.67 24.84
N LEU A 284 -1.71 -4.51 24.17
CA LEU A 284 -2.82 -3.56 24.17
C LEU A 284 -3.38 -3.43 22.74
N PRO A 285 -4.67 -3.77 22.50
CA PRO A 285 -5.31 -3.52 21.22
C PRO A 285 -5.22 -2.06 20.83
N VAL A 286 -4.83 -1.78 19.57
CA VAL A 286 -4.58 -0.39 19.16
C VAL A 286 -5.86 0.44 19.20
N HIS A 287 -7.03 -0.16 18.96
CA HIS A 287 -8.34 0.50 19.06
C HIS A 287 -8.71 0.95 20.49
N ALA A 288 -8.02 0.45 21.52
CA ALA A 288 -8.16 0.89 22.90
C ALA A 288 -6.91 1.64 23.42
N ASN A 289 -5.97 1.97 22.53
CA ASN A 289 -4.69 2.53 22.92
C ASN A 289 -4.62 4.06 22.78
N HIS A 290 -5.07 4.76 23.80
CA HIS A 290 -5.01 6.23 23.88
C HIS A 290 -3.58 6.80 23.66
N ASN A 291 -2.52 6.08 24.06
CA ASN A 291 -1.15 6.55 23.84
C ASN A 291 -0.78 6.58 22.36
N ILE A 292 -1.23 5.60 21.58
CA ILE A 292 -1.01 5.54 20.13
C ILE A 292 -1.94 6.52 19.40
N LEU A 293 -3.25 6.44 19.64
CA LEU A 293 -4.24 7.18 18.84
C LEU A 293 -4.31 8.67 19.23
N THR A 294 -4.27 8.98 20.52
CA THR A 294 -4.40 10.38 20.97
C THR A 294 -3.04 11.03 21.22
N LYS A 295 -2.15 10.45 22.06
CA LYS A 295 -0.90 11.13 22.40
C LYS A 295 0.10 11.14 21.25
N LEU A 296 0.28 10.02 20.53
CA LEU A 296 1.22 9.95 19.42
C LEU A 296 0.60 10.58 18.16
N LEU A 297 -0.51 10.03 17.64
CA LEU A 297 -1.10 10.45 16.37
C LEU A 297 -1.61 11.92 16.42
N ARG A 298 -2.50 12.24 17.37
CA ARG A 298 -3.05 13.60 17.50
C ARG A 298 -2.05 14.59 18.12
N GLY A 299 -1.38 14.17 19.22
CA GLY A 299 -0.52 15.03 20.01
C GLY A 299 0.83 15.31 19.36
N GLN A 300 1.60 14.29 19.02
CA GLN A 300 2.97 14.45 18.49
C GLN A 300 2.99 14.65 16.97
N MET A 301 2.27 13.81 16.20
CA MET A 301 2.24 13.93 14.74
C MET A 301 1.32 15.05 14.24
N LYS A 302 0.45 15.62 15.11
CA LYS A 302 -0.49 16.70 14.77
C LYS A 302 -1.50 16.32 13.68
N PHE A 303 -1.86 15.06 13.59
CA PHE A 303 -2.86 14.58 12.64
C PHE A 303 -4.24 15.23 12.94
N LYS A 304 -4.89 15.76 11.91
CA LYS A 304 -6.17 16.49 12.03
C LYS A 304 -7.35 15.79 11.36
N GLY A 305 -7.09 14.76 10.55
CA GLY A 305 -8.11 14.05 9.78
C GLY A 305 -8.90 13.04 10.60
N VAL A 306 -9.66 12.18 9.93
CA VAL A 306 -10.54 11.16 10.53
C VAL A 306 -9.74 9.91 10.92
N VAL A 307 -9.94 9.40 12.13
CA VAL A 307 -9.47 8.09 12.59
C VAL A 307 -10.60 7.09 12.45
N VAL A 308 -10.45 6.13 11.54
CA VAL A 308 -11.44 5.09 11.28
C VAL A 308 -10.95 3.74 11.81
N THR A 309 -11.86 2.92 12.33
CA THR A 309 -11.52 1.53 12.72
C THR A 309 -11.28 0.69 11.47
N ASP A 310 -10.70 -0.50 11.65
CA ASP A 310 -10.82 -1.59 10.70
C ASP A 310 -12.10 -2.41 11.01
N TRP A 311 -12.35 -3.47 10.25
CA TRP A 311 -13.59 -4.25 10.22
C TRP A 311 -13.95 -4.88 11.56
N GLU A 312 -15.09 -4.45 12.17
CA GLU A 312 -15.65 -4.91 13.46
C GLU A 312 -14.70 -4.77 14.68
N ASP A 313 -13.66 -3.94 14.61
CA ASP A 313 -12.60 -3.98 15.62
C ASP A 313 -13.01 -3.41 16.98
N VAL A 314 -14.00 -2.54 17.04
CA VAL A 314 -14.60 -2.17 18.35
C VAL A 314 -15.23 -3.40 19.01
N LYS A 315 -15.96 -4.19 18.25
CA LYS A 315 -16.58 -5.44 18.74
C LYS A 315 -15.53 -6.47 19.17
N LYS A 316 -14.39 -6.51 18.46
CA LYS A 316 -13.26 -7.40 18.77
C LYS A 316 -12.55 -7.07 20.08
N LEU A 317 -12.65 -5.85 20.61
CA LEU A 317 -12.16 -5.55 21.96
C LEU A 317 -12.82 -6.45 23.04
N HIS A 318 -14.09 -6.79 22.84
CA HIS A 318 -14.79 -7.77 23.67
C HIS A 318 -14.59 -9.21 23.20
N SER A 319 -14.88 -9.51 21.94
CA SER A 319 -15.02 -10.88 21.44
C SER A 319 -13.68 -11.61 21.22
N LEU A 320 -12.62 -10.87 20.82
CA LEU A 320 -11.32 -11.42 20.48
C LEU A 320 -10.26 -11.06 21.53
N HIS A 321 -10.01 -9.78 21.73
CA HIS A 321 -8.94 -9.27 22.59
C HIS A 321 -9.24 -9.38 24.09
N ARG A 322 -10.51 -9.51 24.48
CA ARG A 322 -10.97 -9.72 25.87
C ARG A 322 -10.57 -8.59 26.84
N VAL A 323 -10.40 -7.36 26.33
CA VAL A 323 -10.07 -6.18 27.15
C VAL A 323 -11.32 -5.42 27.63
N ALA A 324 -12.47 -5.72 27.07
CA ALA A 324 -13.76 -5.17 27.47
C ALA A 324 -14.73 -6.28 27.92
N PRO A 325 -15.43 -6.16 29.06
CA PRO A 325 -16.35 -7.20 29.54
C PRO A 325 -17.64 -7.33 28.72
N ASN A 326 -17.99 -6.29 27.94
CA ASN A 326 -19.16 -6.25 27.06
C ASN A 326 -18.94 -5.24 25.93
N LEU A 327 -19.88 -5.18 24.96
CA LEU A 327 -19.78 -4.31 23.79
C LEU A 327 -19.90 -2.81 24.13
N LYS A 328 -20.67 -2.45 25.16
CA LYS A 328 -20.80 -1.07 25.62
C LYS A 328 -19.46 -0.54 26.14
N GLU A 329 -18.77 -1.33 26.97
CA GLU A 329 -17.42 -0.98 27.45
C GLU A 329 -16.40 -0.95 26.30
N ALA A 330 -16.49 -1.86 25.32
CA ALA A 330 -15.67 -1.84 24.12
C ALA A 330 -15.85 -0.52 23.33
N THR A 331 -17.11 -0.07 23.18
CA THR A 331 -17.43 1.22 22.55
C THR A 331 -16.80 2.40 23.32
N ARG A 332 -16.92 2.41 24.65
CA ARG A 332 -16.34 3.45 25.50
C ARG A 332 -14.82 3.53 25.33
N LEU A 333 -14.13 2.39 25.46
CA LEU A 333 -12.68 2.32 25.33
C LEU A 333 -12.20 2.83 23.96
N ALA A 334 -12.89 2.47 22.88
CA ALA A 334 -12.49 2.88 21.53
C ALA A 334 -12.68 4.40 21.32
N VAL A 335 -13.80 4.96 21.72
CA VAL A 335 -14.08 6.40 21.56
C VAL A 335 -13.15 7.22 22.42
N GLU A 336 -12.90 6.84 23.69
CA GLU A 336 -11.92 7.51 24.56
C GLU A 336 -10.47 7.39 24.07
N ALA A 337 -10.13 6.31 23.35
CA ALA A 337 -8.82 6.17 22.74
C ALA A 337 -8.59 7.12 21.56
N GLY A 338 -9.66 7.62 20.91
CA GLY A 338 -9.59 8.59 19.82
C GLY A 338 -10.12 8.13 18.48
N ILE A 339 -11.00 7.10 18.44
CA ILE A 339 -11.72 6.67 17.24
C ILE A 339 -12.79 7.72 16.88
N ASP A 340 -12.84 8.10 15.59
CA ASP A 340 -13.86 9.00 15.06
C ASP A 340 -14.99 8.26 14.33
N LEU A 341 -14.64 7.27 13.52
CA LEU A 341 -15.61 6.52 12.71
C LEU A 341 -15.46 5.03 12.94
N CYS A 342 -16.56 4.37 13.26
CA CYS A 342 -16.58 2.94 13.53
C CYS A 342 -17.13 2.15 12.33
N MET A 343 -16.33 1.21 11.81
CA MET A 343 -16.82 0.15 10.92
C MET A 343 -17.65 -0.84 11.74
N ALA A 344 -18.95 -0.60 11.83
CA ALA A 344 -19.96 -1.49 12.40
C ALA A 344 -20.76 -2.10 11.23
N PRO A 345 -20.16 -3.02 10.44
CA PRO A 345 -20.60 -3.30 9.09
C PRO A 345 -22.03 -3.83 8.98
N ASN A 346 -22.52 -4.50 10.02
CA ASN A 346 -23.74 -5.32 9.92
C ASN A 346 -24.85 -4.97 10.93
N ASP A 347 -24.57 -4.10 11.91
CA ASP A 347 -25.54 -3.78 12.98
C ASP A 347 -25.36 -2.36 13.54
N PHE A 348 -26.22 -1.97 14.47
CA PHE A 348 -26.23 -0.65 15.10
C PHE A 348 -25.77 -0.66 16.57
N GLN A 349 -25.19 -1.75 17.06
CA GLN A 349 -24.84 -1.89 18.48
C GLN A 349 -23.86 -0.81 18.94
N PHE A 350 -22.90 -0.41 18.08
CA PHE A 350 -22.01 0.70 18.38
C PHE A 350 -22.80 2.00 18.62
N THR A 351 -23.74 2.30 17.72
CA THR A 351 -24.60 3.50 17.80
C THR A 351 -25.43 3.52 19.08
N ASP A 352 -26.11 2.41 19.38
CA ASP A 352 -26.96 2.31 20.56
C ASP A 352 -26.17 2.47 21.85
N HIS A 353 -25.05 1.77 21.98
CA HIS A 353 -24.21 1.85 23.16
C HIS A 353 -23.53 3.23 23.32
N LEU A 354 -23.16 3.90 22.23
CA LEU A 354 -22.56 5.23 22.31
C LEU A 354 -23.59 6.27 22.80
N ILE A 355 -24.84 6.21 22.30
CA ILE A 355 -25.93 7.07 22.76
C ILE A 355 -26.19 6.83 24.27
N GLU A 356 -26.26 5.56 24.71
CA GLU A 356 -26.39 5.23 26.12
C GLU A 356 -25.27 5.80 26.98
N LEU A 357 -24.00 5.65 26.54
CA LEU A 357 -22.82 6.13 27.27
C LEU A 357 -22.82 7.67 27.44
N VAL A 358 -23.28 8.41 26.43
CA VAL A 358 -23.42 9.86 26.54
C VAL A 358 -24.57 10.23 27.49
N ASN A 359 -25.73 9.60 27.38
CA ASN A 359 -26.90 9.83 28.25
C ASN A 359 -26.59 9.51 29.70
N GLU A 360 -25.70 8.54 29.98
CA GLU A 360 -25.23 8.20 31.33
C GLU A 360 -24.11 9.13 31.84
N GLY A 361 -23.62 10.04 31.00
CA GLY A 361 -22.51 10.94 31.35
C GLY A 361 -21.14 10.25 31.43
N LEU A 362 -21.00 9.04 30.89
CA LEU A 362 -19.74 8.29 30.83
C LEU A 362 -18.86 8.73 29.65
N ILE A 363 -19.45 9.28 28.61
CA ILE A 363 -18.74 9.99 27.51
C ILE A 363 -19.35 11.39 27.44
N LEU A 364 -18.49 12.41 27.34
CA LEU A 364 -18.93 13.78 27.18
C LEU A 364 -19.39 14.06 25.75
N GLU A 365 -20.51 14.77 25.58
CA GLU A 365 -21.02 15.13 24.25
C GLU A 365 -20.03 15.99 23.47
N GLU A 366 -19.19 16.81 24.15
CA GLU A 366 -18.15 17.59 23.52
C GLU A 366 -17.11 16.73 22.78
N LEU A 367 -16.86 15.49 23.24
CA LEU A 367 -16.00 14.54 22.53
C LEU A 367 -16.66 14.07 21.21
N ILE A 368 -17.98 13.85 21.25
CA ILE A 368 -18.77 13.52 20.07
C ILE A 368 -18.74 14.70 19.07
N ASP A 369 -18.93 15.93 19.54
CA ASP A 369 -18.88 17.14 18.71
C ASP A 369 -17.53 17.29 18.00
N GLN A 370 -16.41 17.09 18.72
CA GLN A 370 -15.08 17.13 18.14
C GLN A 370 -14.89 16.05 17.05
N THR A 371 -15.44 14.88 17.26
CA THR A 371 -15.38 13.75 16.35
C THR A 371 -16.21 14.02 15.09
N VAL A 372 -17.45 14.44 15.26
CA VAL A 372 -18.34 14.77 14.14
C VAL A 372 -17.83 15.97 13.33
N THR A 373 -17.20 16.95 14.00
CA THR A 373 -16.49 18.05 13.32
C THR A 373 -15.49 17.53 12.29
N ARG A 374 -14.66 16.53 12.64
CA ARG A 374 -13.66 15.96 11.72
C ARG A 374 -14.33 15.23 10.54
N ILE A 375 -15.39 14.49 10.79
CA ILE A 375 -16.16 13.78 9.76
C ILE A 375 -16.84 14.77 8.79
N LEU A 376 -17.52 15.78 9.31
CA LEU A 376 -18.16 16.83 8.50
C LEU A 376 -17.12 17.61 7.71
N ARG A 377 -15.97 17.94 8.31
CA ARG A 377 -14.84 18.58 7.62
C ARG A 377 -14.40 17.76 6.41
N LEU A 378 -14.21 16.45 6.56
CA LEU A 378 -13.84 15.58 5.44
C LEU A 378 -14.89 15.62 4.33
N LYS A 379 -16.18 15.63 4.64
CA LYS A 379 -17.27 15.75 3.67
C LYS A 379 -17.26 17.10 2.94
N PHE A 380 -16.96 18.20 3.64
CA PHE A 380 -16.78 19.52 3.04
C PHE A 380 -15.57 19.58 2.13
N ASP A 381 -14.42 19.08 2.59
CA ASP A 381 -13.16 19.06 1.83
C ASP A 381 -13.30 18.26 0.53
N LEU A 382 -14.11 17.20 0.53
CA LEU A 382 -14.46 16.40 -0.64
C LEU A 382 -15.52 17.05 -1.57
N GLY A 383 -16.04 18.22 -1.20
CA GLY A 383 -17.06 18.94 -1.95
C GLY A 383 -18.43 18.26 -1.99
N LEU A 384 -18.70 17.29 -1.07
CA LEU A 384 -19.93 16.48 -1.12
C LEU A 384 -21.20 17.29 -0.86
N PHE A 385 -21.17 18.34 -0.05
CA PHE A 385 -22.32 19.21 0.17
C PHE A 385 -22.74 19.98 -1.10
N ALA A 386 -21.79 20.31 -1.97
CA ALA A 386 -22.05 20.98 -3.24
C ALA A 386 -22.35 19.99 -4.37
N LYS A 387 -21.69 18.81 -4.38
CA LYS A 387 -21.78 17.81 -5.44
C LYS A 387 -21.88 16.41 -4.84
N PRO A 388 -23.03 16.02 -4.26
CA PRO A 388 -23.18 14.70 -3.63
C PRO A 388 -23.32 13.55 -4.64
N TYR A 389 -23.69 13.83 -5.88
CA TYR A 389 -24.00 12.83 -6.90
C TYR A 389 -22.80 12.53 -7.80
N PRO A 390 -22.71 11.29 -8.34
CA PRO A 390 -21.72 10.96 -9.34
C PRO A 390 -21.94 11.75 -10.64
N ASP A 391 -20.86 12.03 -11.36
CA ASP A 391 -20.89 12.71 -12.66
C ASP A 391 -20.78 11.68 -13.79
N SER A 392 -21.87 11.46 -14.52
CA SER A 392 -21.92 10.51 -15.63
C SER A 392 -20.96 10.84 -16.78
N GLY A 393 -20.53 12.10 -16.90
CA GLY A 393 -19.52 12.53 -17.87
C GLY A 393 -18.14 11.94 -17.61
N LEU A 394 -17.88 11.46 -16.37
CA LEU A 394 -16.60 10.88 -15.98
C LEU A 394 -16.50 9.36 -16.22
N LEU A 395 -17.60 8.65 -16.52
CA LEU A 395 -17.56 7.20 -16.78
C LEU A 395 -16.60 6.82 -17.91
N LYS A 396 -16.42 7.68 -18.89
CA LYS A 396 -15.46 7.50 -20.00
C LYS A 396 -13.99 7.53 -19.57
N GLU A 397 -13.70 8.04 -18.38
CA GLU A 397 -12.34 8.06 -17.83
C GLU A 397 -11.91 6.71 -17.27
N ILE A 398 -12.88 5.82 -16.99
CA ILE A 398 -12.61 4.49 -16.40
C ILE A 398 -12.02 3.57 -17.47
N GLY A 399 -10.85 2.98 -17.19
CA GLY A 399 -10.20 1.97 -18.03
C GLY A 399 -9.73 2.46 -19.39
N ASN A 400 -9.34 3.73 -19.49
CA ASN A 400 -8.89 4.31 -20.76
C ASN A 400 -7.50 3.80 -21.19
N GLU A 401 -7.13 4.04 -22.46
CA GLU A 401 -5.88 3.54 -23.04
C GLU A 401 -4.61 4.08 -22.35
N GLN A 402 -4.64 5.32 -21.85
CA GLN A 402 -3.52 5.90 -21.13
C GLN A 402 -3.28 5.18 -19.79
N ALA A 403 -4.35 4.89 -19.06
CA ALA A 403 -4.28 4.12 -17.83
C ALA A 403 -3.79 2.68 -18.07
N ALA A 404 -4.26 2.03 -19.14
CA ALA A 404 -3.78 0.71 -19.54
C ALA A 404 -2.29 0.72 -19.93
N ALA A 405 -1.81 1.74 -20.63
CA ALA A 405 -0.40 1.90 -20.97
C ALA A 405 0.47 2.10 -19.71
N LEU A 406 0.00 2.91 -18.74
CA LEU A 406 0.67 3.11 -17.45
C LEU A 406 0.74 1.81 -16.64
N SER A 407 -0.35 1.03 -16.61
CA SER A 407 -0.40 -0.27 -15.94
C SER A 407 0.59 -1.27 -16.56
N ARG A 408 0.69 -1.31 -17.90
CA ARG A 408 1.71 -2.12 -18.60
C ARG A 408 3.13 -1.68 -18.26
N GLN A 409 3.39 -0.38 -18.22
CA GLN A 409 4.69 0.16 -17.81
C GLN A 409 5.04 -0.26 -16.37
N ALA A 410 4.08 -0.13 -15.44
CA ALA A 410 4.26 -0.53 -14.06
C ALA A 410 4.53 -2.05 -13.93
N ALA A 411 3.80 -2.88 -14.64
CA ALA A 411 4.02 -4.33 -14.67
C ALA A 411 5.45 -4.66 -15.15
N ARG A 412 5.91 -4.11 -16.28
CA ARG A 412 7.27 -4.32 -16.80
C ARG A 412 8.36 -3.90 -15.81
N GLN A 413 8.22 -2.70 -15.20
CA GLN A 413 9.22 -2.18 -14.27
C GLN A 413 9.25 -2.91 -12.93
N SER A 414 8.19 -3.65 -12.57
CA SER A 414 8.05 -4.34 -11.30
C SER A 414 8.67 -5.74 -11.27
N LEU A 415 8.94 -6.34 -12.44
CA LEU A 415 9.52 -7.68 -12.52
C LEU A 415 11.02 -7.64 -12.17
N VAL A 416 11.47 -8.63 -11.40
CA VAL A 416 12.86 -8.71 -10.94
C VAL A 416 13.51 -9.98 -11.49
N LEU A 417 14.55 -9.83 -12.30
CA LEU A 417 15.38 -10.93 -12.75
C LEU A 417 16.36 -11.31 -11.64
N LEU A 418 16.14 -12.47 -10.99
CA LEU A 418 16.96 -12.91 -9.85
C LEU A 418 18.16 -13.74 -10.27
N LYS A 419 18.03 -14.53 -11.34
CA LYS A 419 19.08 -15.42 -11.85
C LYS A 419 19.03 -15.52 -13.36
N ASN A 420 20.20 -15.53 -14.02
CA ASN A 420 20.31 -15.78 -15.45
C ASN A 420 21.66 -16.44 -15.77
N GLU A 421 21.65 -17.71 -16.08
CA GLU A 421 22.82 -18.47 -16.53
C GLU A 421 22.89 -18.49 -18.07
N ASN A 422 22.80 -17.30 -18.68
CA ASN A 422 22.83 -17.08 -20.14
C ASN A 422 21.70 -17.78 -20.92
N VAL A 423 20.58 -18.06 -20.26
CA VAL A 423 19.37 -18.63 -20.89
C VAL A 423 18.43 -17.54 -21.39
N LEU A 424 18.50 -16.36 -20.82
CA LEU A 424 17.70 -15.19 -21.18
C LEU A 424 18.56 -14.08 -21.80
N PRO A 425 18.03 -13.30 -22.76
CA PRO A 425 16.67 -13.40 -23.32
C PRO A 425 16.51 -14.55 -24.31
N LEU A 426 15.27 -15.08 -24.40
CA LEU A 426 14.91 -16.16 -25.32
C LEU A 426 14.94 -15.67 -26.78
N ALA A 427 15.42 -16.53 -27.70
CA ALA A 427 15.33 -16.26 -29.14
C ALA A 427 13.89 -16.39 -29.64
N LYS A 428 13.54 -15.64 -30.70
CA LYS A 428 12.19 -15.59 -31.29
C LYS A 428 11.67 -16.94 -31.82
N ASP A 429 12.58 -17.86 -32.12
CA ASP A 429 12.22 -19.18 -32.67
C ASP A 429 12.26 -20.30 -31.63
N THR A 430 12.52 -19.97 -30.36
CA THR A 430 12.58 -20.94 -29.27
C THR A 430 11.23 -21.62 -29.04
N LYS A 431 11.20 -22.95 -28.98
CA LYS A 431 10.03 -23.69 -28.62
C LYS A 431 9.90 -23.80 -27.11
N ILE A 432 8.84 -23.24 -26.56
CA ILE A 432 8.67 -23.04 -25.12
C ILE A 432 7.62 -24.01 -24.58
N LEU A 433 7.94 -24.73 -23.50
CA LEU A 433 6.91 -25.36 -22.67
C LEU A 433 6.56 -24.43 -21.52
N LEU A 434 5.30 -23.99 -21.45
CA LEU A 434 4.72 -23.34 -20.27
C LEU A 434 4.09 -24.40 -19.36
N THR A 435 4.38 -24.36 -18.05
CA THR A 435 3.81 -25.29 -17.07
C THR A 435 3.74 -24.68 -15.68
N GLY A 436 2.92 -25.24 -14.81
CA GLY A 436 2.70 -24.76 -13.43
C GLY A 436 1.39 -23.99 -13.27
N PRO A 437 0.93 -23.79 -12.00
CA PRO A 437 -0.39 -23.24 -11.69
C PRO A 437 -0.59 -21.80 -12.14
N GLY A 438 0.49 -21.00 -12.18
CA GLY A 438 0.41 -19.60 -12.59
C GLY A 438 0.31 -19.35 -14.09
N CYS A 439 0.51 -20.39 -14.94
CA CYS A 439 0.51 -20.21 -16.40
C CYS A 439 -0.84 -19.72 -16.95
N ASN A 440 -1.93 -20.29 -16.46
CA ASN A 440 -3.28 -20.04 -16.99
C ASN A 440 -4.24 -19.60 -15.88
N SER A 441 -3.84 -18.56 -15.15
CA SER A 441 -4.61 -17.94 -14.06
C SER A 441 -4.47 -16.43 -14.08
N LEU A 442 -5.59 -15.73 -14.19
CA LEU A 442 -5.67 -14.28 -13.97
C LEU A 442 -5.56 -13.95 -12.48
N ALA A 443 -6.15 -14.79 -11.63
CA ALA A 443 -6.09 -14.64 -10.19
C ALA A 443 -4.65 -14.58 -9.70
N ALA A 444 -3.77 -15.48 -10.16
CA ALA A 444 -2.35 -15.47 -9.80
C ALA A 444 -1.62 -14.18 -10.19
N LEU A 445 -1.98 -13.57 -11.32
CA LEU A 445 -1.39 -12.32 -11.80
C LEU A 445 -1.82 -11.10 -10.97
N HIS A 446 -3.06 -11.10 -10.43
CA HIS A 446 -3.64 -9.94 -9.77
C HIS A 446 -3.48 -9.98 -8.24
N GLY A 447 -3.57 -11.17 -7.64
CA GLY A 447 -3.63 -11.30 -6.19
C GLY A 447 -5.00 -10.93 -5.60
N ALA A 448 -5.07 -10.83 -4.28
CA ALA A 448 -6.26 -10.38 -3.57
C ALA A 448 -6.53 -8.87 -3.79
N TRP A 449 -7.65 -8.36 -3.28
CA TRP A 449 -8.10 -6.97 -3.49
C TRP A 449 -8.18 -6.61 -4.97
N SER A 450 -8.77 -7.48 -5.79
CA SER A 450 -8.96 -7.26 -7.22
C SER A 450 -10.45 -7.06 -7.57
N TYR A 451 -11.07 -7.98 -8.29
CA TYR A 451 -12.52 -7.95 -8.58
C TYR A 451 -13.37 -8.57 -7.47
N THR A 452 -12.73 -9.35 -6.60
CA THR A 452 -13.27 -9.87 -5.33
C THR A 452 -12.24 -9.71 -4.22
N TRP A 453 -12.66 -9.81 -2.97
CA TRP A 453 -11.77 -9.62 -1.81
C TRP A 453 -10.56 -10.55 -1.83
N GLN A 454 -10.75 -11.87 -1.97
CA GLN A 454 -9.63 -12.83 -2.00
C GLN A 454 -8.99 -12.96 -3.40
N GLY A 455 -9.63 -12.47 -4.45
CA GLY A 455 -9.12 -12.51 -5.81
C GLY A 455 -9.07 -13.90 -6.45
N THR A 456 -9.72 -14.91 -5.87
CA THR A 456 -9.65 -16.31 -6.35
C THR A 456 -10.67 -16.66 -7.42
N ASP A 457 -11.72 -15.86 -7.59
CA ASP A 457 -12.81 -16.14 -8.53
C ASP A 457 -12.44 -15.74 -9.96
N GLU A 458 -11.99 -16.69 -10.76
CA GLU A 458 -11.60 -16.48 -12.17
C GLU A 458 -12.78 -15.95 -13.04
N ALA A 459 -14.05 -16.20 -12.67
CA ALA A 459 -15.20 -15.70 -13.41
C ALA A 459 -15.43 -14.19 -13.25
N ALA A 460 -14.88 -13.60 -12.17
CA ALA A 460 -14.97 -12.16 -11.91
C ALA A 460 -14.10 -11.31 -12.84
N TYR A 461 -13.07 -11.92 -13.45
CA TYR A 461 -12.10 -11.18 -14.27
C TYR A 461 -12.65 -10.86 -15.66
N PRO A 462 -12.40 -9.64 -16.19
CA PRO A 462 -12.79 -9.27 -17.56
C PRO A 462 -12.14 -10.16 -18.61
N LYS A 463 -12.93 -10.67 -19.56
CA LYS A 463 -12.50 -11.57 -20.64
C LYS A 463 -11.43 -10.99 -21.57
N LYS A 464 -11.20 -9.68 -21.54
CA LYS A 464 -10.17 -8.98 -22.33
C LYS A 464 -8.76 -9.12 -21.74
N LEU A 465 -8.64 -9.62 -20.49
CA LEU A 465 -7.36 -9.83 -19.82
C LEU A 465 -6.75 -11.16 -20.25
N HIS A 466 -5.43 -11.21 -20.33
CA HIS A 466 -4.68 -12.38 -20.77
C HIS A 466 -3.87 -12.99 -19.64
N THR A 467 -3.98 -14.29 -19.49
CA THR A 467 -3.09 -15.11 -18.67
C THR A 467 -1.67 -15.13 -19.25
N VAL A 468 -0.69 -15.67 -18.53
CA VAL A 468 0.66 -15.89 -19.10
C VAL A 468 0.60 -16.72 -20.37
N LEU A 469 -0.17 -17.81 -20.34
CA LEU A 469 -0.33 -18.71 -21.50
C LEU A 469 -0.93 -18.00 -22.72
N GLU A 470 -1.96 -17.18 -22.51
CA GLU A 470 -2.61 -16.45 -23.59
C GLU A 470 -1.69 -15.38 -24.18
N ALA A 471 -0.98 -14.63 -23.33
CA ALA A 471 -0.01 -13.63 -23.77
C ALA A 471 1.14 -14.24 -24.59
N PHE A 472 1.66 -15.40 -24.18
CA PHE A 472 2.68 -16.11 -24.96
C PHE A 472 2.13 -16.66 -26.28
N ASN A 473 0.93 -17.24 -26.29
CA ASN A 473 0.29 -17.71 -27.51
C ASN A 473 0.07 -16.60 -28.55
N GLU A 474 -0.29 -15.41 -28.08
CA GLU A 474 -0.51 -14.23 -28.93
C GLU A 474 0.80 -13.69 -29.50
N ALA A 475 1.82 -13.50 -28.65
CA ALA A 475 3.04 -12.80 -29.03
C ALA A 475 4.11 -13.72 -29.63
N HIS A 476 4.22 -14.98 -29.19
CA HIS A 476 5.27 -15.91 -29.64
C HIS A 476 4.78 -16.87 -30.73
N GLY A 477 3.46 -17.09 -30.85
CA GLY A 477 2.80 -18.02 -31.80
C GLY A 477 2.48 -19.37 -31.16
N ARG A 478 1.25 -19.82 -31.39
CA ARG A 478 0.69 -21.07 -30.80
C ARG A 478 1.44 -22.33 -31.22
N ASP A 479 2.10 -22.32 -32.34
CA ASP A 479 2.90 -23.42 -32.85
C ASP A 479 4.22 -23.60 -32.10
N LYS A 480 4.71 -22.56 -31.44
CA LYS A 480 5.95 -22.55 -30.65
C LYS A 480 5.70 -22.66 -29.15
N VAL A 481 4.46 -22.51 -28.67
CA VAL A 481 4.10 -22.59 -27.28
C VAL A 481 3.41 -23.89 -26.95
N LEU A 482 4.09 -24.76 -26.23
CA LEU A 482 3.54 -25.99 -25.67
C LEU A 482 3.00 -25.68 -24.27
N TRP A 483 1.94 -26.33 -23.86
CA TRP A 483 1.37 -26.18 -22.52
C TRP A 483 1.08 -27.52 -21.87
N ALA A 484 1.36 -27.60 -20.58
CA ALA A 484 0.97 -28.70 -19.71
C ALA A 484 0.65 -28.13 -18.30
N ARG A 485 -0.40 -28.65 -17.67
CA ARG A 485 -0.81 -28.22 -16.34
C ARG A 485 0.28 -28.44 -15.27
N GLY A 486 0.88 -29.62 -15.26
CA GLY A 486 1.98 -30.01 -14.37
C GLY A 486 1.56 -30.18 -12.92
N ALA A 487 1.35 -29.08 -12.18
CA ALA A 487 0.87 -29.05 -10.81
C ALA A 487 -0.18 -27.95 -10.64
N GLN A 488 -1.07 -28.10 -9.66
CA GLN A 488 -2.15 -27.16 -9.35
C GLN A 488 -2.24 -26.87 -7.84
N TRP A 489 -3.00 -25.85 -7.46
CA TRP A 489 -3.20 -25.47 -6.06
C TRP A 489 -3.97 -26.52 -5.25
N ASP A 490 -4.92 -27.23 -5.87
CA ASP A 490 -5.69 -28.32 -5.27
C ASP A 490 -4.89 -29.60 -4.99
N GLY A 491 -3.57 -29.57 -5.25
CA GLY A 491 -2.67 -30.70 -5.09
C GLY A 491 -2.64 -31.65 -6.27
N SER A 492 -3.51 -31.49 -7.26
CA SER A 492 -3.55 -32.33 -8.47
C SER A 492 -2.27 -32.15 -9.31
N THR A 493 -1.88 -33.22 -10.01
CA THR A 493 -0.65 -33.24 -10.81
C THR A 493 -0.85 -33.96 -12.13
N ASP A 494 -0.11 -33.51 -13.16
CA ASP A 494 -0.02 -34.12 -14.47
C ASP A 494 1.44 -34.13 -14.94
N PHE A 495 2.31 -34.68 -14.09
CA PHE A 495 3.76 -34.69 -14.32
C PHE A 495 4.16 -35.43 -15.58
N ASP A 496 3.54 -36.59 -15.88
CA ASP A 496 3.91 -37.42 -17.03
C ASP A 496 3.61 -36.70 -18.34
N TYR A 497 2.49 -35.99 -18.43
CA TYR A 497 2.16 -35.18 -19.59
C TYR A 497 3.11 -33.98 -19.72
N ALA A 498 3.44 -33.31 -18.61
CA ALA A 498 4.42 -32.20 -18.62
C ALA A 498 5.81 -32.72 -19.10
N LEU A 499 6.28 -33.84 -18.59
CA LEU A 499 7.55 -34.45 -19.00
C LEU A 499 7.54 -34.85 -20.50
N LYS A 500 6.43 -35.40 -20.98
CA LYS A 500 6.28 -35.71 -22.40
C LYS A 500 6.36 -34.46 -23.29
N LYS A 501 5.68 -33.35 -22.88
CA LYS A 501 5.74 -32.09 -23.60
C LYS A 501 7.12 -31.43 -23.54
N ALA A 502 7.85 -31.60 -22.44
CA ALA A 502 9.20 -31.10 -22.27
C ALA A 502 10.20 -31.68 -23.27
N GLN A 503 9.97 -32.90 -23.80
CA GLN A 503 10.82 -33.50 -24.82
C GLN A 503 10.81 -32.70 -26.14
N ASP A 504 9.66 -32.12 -26.49
CA ASP A 504 9.45 -31.37 -27.72
C ASP A 504 9.80 -29.88 -27.60
N ALA A 505 10.15 -29.40 -26.40
CA ALA A 505 10.52 -28.02 -26.13
C ALA A 505 12.02 -27.81 -26.19
N ASP A 506 12.47 -26.57 -26.48
CA ASP A 506 13.87 -26.15 -26.35
C ASP A 506 14.16 -25.61 -24.94
N VAL A 507 13.15 -24.97 -24.32
CA VAL A 507 13.21 -24.40 -22.97
C VAL A 507 11.90 -24.64 -22.23
N ILE A 508 11.99 -24.75 -20.90
CA ILE A 508 10.84 -24.90 -20.02
C ILE A 508 10.70 -23.61 -19.21
N VAL A 509 9.51 -22.99 -19.21
CA VAL A 509 9.14 -21.89 -18.33
C VAL A 509 8.11 -22.42 -17.34
N CYS A 510 8.54 -22.59 -16.09
CA CYS A 510 7.71 -23.08 -15.00
C CYS A 510 7.21 -21.90 -14.18
N VAL A 511 5.91 -21.62 -14.22
CA VAL A 511 5.27 -20.51 -13.50
C VAL A 511 4.66 -21.07 -12.20
N LEU A 512 5.41 -21.01 -11.12
CA LEU A 512 4.89 -21.37 -9.80
C LEU A 512 4.08 -20.21 -9.22
N ALA A 513 3.08 -20.55 -8.43
CA ALA A 513 2.21 -19.54 -7.86
C ALA A 513 1.73 -19.92 -6.46
N GLU A 514 1.65 -18.91 -5.60
CA GLU A 514 0.86 -18.97 -4.38
C GLU A 514 -0.60 -18.66 -4.73
N GLU A 515 -1.55 -19.39 -4.14
CA GLU A 515 -2.97 -19.07 -4.34
C GLU A 515 -3.26 -17.68 -3.74
N PRO A 516 -3.95 -16.78 -4.48
CA PRO A 516 -4.29 -15.46 -3.97
C PRO A 516 -5.05 -15.53 -2.66
N SER A 517 -4.63 -14.73 -1.71
CA SER A 517 -5.30 -14.61 -0.41
C SER A 517 -4.81 -13.39 0.34
N THR A 518 -5.65 -12.86 1.23
CA THR A 518 -5.31 -11.76 2.13
C THR A 518 -5.94 -11.95 3.49
N GLU A 519 -5.51 -11.18 4.47
CA GLU A 519 -6.03 -11.15 5.83
C GLU A 519 -6.04 -12.55 6.49
N THR A 520 -6.97 -12.81 7.40
CA THR A 520 -7.06 -14.09 8.14
C THR A 520 -7.15 -15.33 7.24
N PRO A 521 -7.89 -15.34 6.11
CA PRO A 521 -7.86 -16.47 5.17
C PRO A 521 -6.49 -16.77 4.57
N GLY A 522 -5.62 -15.75 4.43
CA GLY A 522 -4.26 -15.88 3.92
C GLY A 522 -3.21 -16.31 4.94
N ASN A 523 -3.59 -16.66 6.17
CA ASN A 523 -2.68 -17.12 7.20
C ASN A 523 -2.04 -18.47 6.83
N ILE A 524 -0.73 -18.54 6.92
CA ILE A 524 0.08 -19.75 6.74
C ILE A 524 0.97 -20.01 7.95
N SER A 525 1.49 -21.22 8.05
CA SER A 525 2.43 -21.61 9.13
C SER A 525 3.84 -21.86 8.61
N ASP A 526 4.03 -21.89 7.30
CA ASP A 526 5.28 -22.26 6.63
C ASP A 526 5.41 -21.50 5.32
N LEU A 527 6.59 -20.95 5.05
CA LEU A 527 6.91 -20.28 3.80
C LEU A 527 7.20 -21.23 2.63
N THR A 528 7.26 -22.53 2.85
CA THR A 528 7.50 -23.52 1.79
C THR A 528 6.35 -23.54 0.78
N LEU A 529 6.66 -23.53 -0.51
CA LEU A 529 5.67 -23.71 -1.57
C LEU A 529 5.05 -25.12 -1.48
N PRO A 530 3.83 -25.34 -2.01
CA PRO A 530 3.22 -26.65 -2.07
C PRO A 530 4.14 -27.71 -2.70
N SER A 531 4.25 -28.87 -2.05
CA SER A 531 5.23 -29.91 -2.41
C SER A 531 5.09 -30.43 -3.84
N ASN A 532 3.87 -30.43 -4.41
CA ASN A 532 3.63 -30.80 -5.80
C ASN A 532 4.30 -29.81 -6.77
N GLN A 533 4.33 -28.52 -6.46
CA GLN A 533 5.00 -27.50 -7.28
C GLN A 533 6.53 -27.70 -7.23
N LEU A 534 7.11 -27.90 -6.05
CA LEU A 534 8.54 -28.19 -5.90
C LEU A 534 8.95 -29.47 -6.61
N ARG A 535 8.12 -30.51 -6.55
CA ARG A 535 8.32 -31.78 -7.27
C ARG A 535 8.26 -31.61 -8.78
N LEU A 536 7.38 -30.74 -9.30
CA LEU A 536 7.29 -30.41 -10.72
C LEU A 536 8.65 -29.90 -11.23
N VAL A 537 9.22 -28.88 -10.57
CA VAL A 537 10.53 -28.31 -10.93
C VAL A 537 11.61 -29.37 -10.92
N ARG A 538 11.74 -30.15 -9.84
CA ARG A 538 12.74 -31.22 -9.73
C ARG A 538 12.64 -32.28 -10.83
N LYS A 539 11.41 -32.62 -11.24
CA LYS A 539 11.19 -33.58 -12.35
C LYS A 539 11.57 -32.99 -13.71
N LEU A 540 11.28 -31.71 -13.93
CA LEU A 540 11.55 -31.03 -15.19
C LEU A 540 13.03 -30.61 -15.36
N ALA A 541 13.81 -30.56 -14.27
CA ALA A 541 15.21 -30.14 -14.28
C ALA A 541 16.16 -31.11 -15.03
N MET A 542 15.63 -32.14 -15.68
CA MET A 542 16.40 -33.20 -16.33
C MET A 542 16.50 -32.96 -17.85
N GLY A 543 17.50 -32.17 -18.28
CA GLY A 543 17.96 -32.17 -19.66
C GLY A 543 17.57 -31.00 -20.54
N LYS A 544 16.80 -30.03 -20.07
CA LYS A 544 16.47 -28.78 -20.80
C LYS A 544 16.69 -27.56 -19.90
N PRO A 545 17.07 -26.40 -20.45
CA PRO A 545 17.10 -25.17 -19.68
C PRO A 545 15.74 -24.90 -19.03
N LEU A 546 15.75 -24.60 -17.74
CA LEU A 546 14.56 -24.36 -16.95
C LEU A 546 14.57 -22.91 -16.41
N ILE A 547 13.52 -22.18 -16.68
CA ILE A 547 13.26 -20.82 -16.18
C ILE A 547 12.11 -20.91 -15.20
N LEU A 548 12.32 -20.36 -14.00
CA LEU A 548 11.31 -20.27 -12.96
C LEU A 548 10.72 -18.85 -12.93
N VAL A 549 9.41 -18.73 -12.93
CA VAL A 549 8.68 -17.49 -12.70
C VAL A 549 7.84 -17.67 -11.44
N LEU A 550 7.92 -16.70 -10.51
CA LEU A 550 7.30 -16.76 -9.20
C LEU A 550 6.18 -15.72 -9.09
N LEU A 551 4.94 -16.18 -8.94
CA LEU A 551 3.77 -15.37 -8.62
C LEU A 551 3.41 -15.60 -7.15
N GLU A 552 3.73 -14.66 -6.27
CA GLU A 552 3.74 -14.88 -4.82
C GLU A 552 3.17 -13.68 -4.05
N ASN A 553 2.37 -13.96 -3.02
CA ASN A 553 1.90 -12.96 -2.04
C ASN A 553 3.04 -12.44 -1.13
N ARG A 554 4.07 -13.27 -0.93
CA ARG A 554 5.19 -13.08 -0.01
C ARG A 554 6.37 -13.94 -0.45
N PRO A 555 7.61 -13.70 0.02
CA PRO A 555 8.73 -14.55 -0.37
C PRO A 555 8.52 -16.00 0.11
N ARG A 556 8.42 -16.94 -0.84
CA ARG A 556 8.28 -18.38 -0.56
C ARG A 556 9.64 -19.08 -0.67
N LEU A 557 9.87 -20.11 0.16
CA LEU A 557 11.13 -20.84 0.15
C LEU A 557 11.29 -21.66 -1.13
N ILE A 558 12.29 -21.28 -1.93
CA ILE A 558 12.65 -21.94 -3.19
C ILE A 558 14.07 -22.51 -3.18
N THR A 559 14.76 -22.51 -2.03
CA THR A 559 16.18 -22.88 -1.89
C THR A 559 16.49 -24.25 -2.51
N GLU A 560 15.62 -25.23 -2.29
CA GLU A 560 15.84 -26.60 -2.80
C GLU A 560 15.67 -26.75 -4.32
N ILE A 561 15.05 -25.77 -4.99
CA ILE A 561 14.81 -25.80 -6.44
C ILE A 561 15.61 -24.74 -7.20
N ALA A 562 16.10 -23.70 -6.55
CA ALA A 562 16.81 -22.59 -7.18
C ALA A 562 18.08 -23.04 -7.94
N GLY A 563 18.78 -24.06 -7.42
CA GLY A 563 19.95 -24.67 -8.05
C GLY A 563 19.63 -25.41 -9.37
N HIS A 564 18.39 -25.84 -9.57
CA HIS A 564 17.95 -26.53 -10.78
C HIS A 564 17.52 -25.57 -11.91
N CYS A 565 17.34 -24.29 -11.62
CA CYS A 565 16.86 -23.30 -12.56
C CYS A 565 18.01 -22.53 -13.20
N HIS A 566 17.99 -22.35 -14.53
CA HIS A 566 18.96 -21.55 -15.28
C HIS A 566 18.58 -20.07 -15.29
N GLY A 567 17.29 -19.76 -15.14
CA GLY A 567 16.76 -18.41 -14.98
C GLY A 567 15.72 -18.39 -13.87
N ILE A 568 15.63 -17.28 -13.10
CA ILE A 568 14.62 -17.09 -12.07
C ILE A 568 14.13 -15.65 -12.13
N VAL A 569 12.81 -15.48 -12.22
CA VAL A 569 12.13 -14.17 -12.23
C VAL A 569 11.15 -14.13 -11.05
N TYR A 570 11.30 -13.13 -10.18
CA TYR A 570 10.27 -12.76 -9.23
C TYR A 570 9.28 -11.85 -9.93
N ALA A 571 8.05 -12.28 -10.04
CA ALA A 571 6.96 -11.54 -10.68
C ALA A 571 5.95 -11.00 -9.65
N GLY A 572 5.82 -11.61 -8.47
CA GLY A 572 4.84 -11.20 -7.44
C GLY A 572 3.42 -11.20 -8.01
N HIS A 573 2.71 -10.07 -7.91
CA HIS A 573 1.41 -9.84 -8.53
C HIS A 573 1.48 -8.64 -9.48
N PRO A 574 1.88 -8.86 -10.74
CA PRO A 574 2.12 -7.79 -11.71
C PRO A 574 0.84 -7.19 -12.34
N GLY A 575 -0.35 -7.69 -11.94
CA GLY A 575 -1.64 -7.18 -12.38
C GLY A 575 -2.04 -7.56 -13.81
N PRO A 576 -2.97 -6.80 -14.43
CA PRO A 576 -3.65 -7.18 -15.68
C PRO A 576 -2.72 -7.33 -16.90
N HIS A 577 -1.56 -6.68 -16.88
CA HIS A 577 -0.56 -6.79 -17.95
C HIS A 577 0.61 -7.72 -17.58
N GLY A 578 0.48 -8.48 -16.50
CA GLY A 578 1.52 -9.38 -16.01
C GLY A 578 1.96 -10.43 -17.01
N GLY A 579 1.03 -11.05 -17.71
CA GLY A 579 1.33 -12.06 -18.73
C GLY A 579 2.22 -11.50 -19.85
N SER A 580 1.86 -10.34 -20.41
CA SER A 580 2.67 -9.67 -21.45
C SER A 580 4.00 -9.13 -20.90
N ALA A 581 4.02 -8.62 -19.66
CA ALA A 581 5.26 -8.12 -19.05
C ALA A 581 6.28 -9.26 -18.82
N ILE A 582 5.82 -10.43 -18.38
CA ILE A 582 6.65 -11.64 -18.24
C ILE A 582 7.20 -12.06 -19.62
N TYR A 583 6.36 -12.08 -20.65
CA TYR A 583 6.80 -12.35 -22.01
C TYR A 583 7.87 -11.37 -22.46
N ASP A 584 7.63 -10.06 -22.31
CA ASP A 584 8.56 -9.00 -22.73
C ASP A 584 9.93 -9.10 -22.01
N LEU A 585 9.92 -9.46 -20.73
CA LEU A 585 11.15 -9.71 -19.99
C LEU A 585 11.86 -10.95 -20.55
N LEU A 586 11.18 -12.10 -20.65
CA LEU A 586 11.84 -13.35 -21.05
C LEU A 586 12.37 -13.32 -22.49
N THR A 587 11.79 -12.54 -23.39
CA THR A 587 12.22 -12.41 -24.78
C THR A 587 13.15 -11.21 -25.02
N GLY A 588 13.37 -10.37 -24.00
CA GLY A 588 14.23 -9.21 -24.09
C GLY A 588 13.63 -8.00 -24.80
N GLU A 589 12.31 -7.99 -25.06
CA GLU A 589 11.59 -6.81 -25.53
C GLU A 589 11.62 -5.69 -24.46
N PHE A 590 11.78 -6.06 -23.20
CA PHE A 590 12.04 -5.16 -22.08
C PHE A 590 13.29 -5.59 -21.31
N ASN A 591 14.20 -4.64 -21.04
CA ASN A 591 15.38 -4.90 -20.21
C ASN A 591 14.99 -4.80 -18.72
N PRO A 592 15.10 -5.87 -17.90
CA PRO A 592 14.70 -5.86 -16.50
C PRO A 592 15.45 -4.80 -15.70
N SER A 593 14.73 -4.10 -14.84
CA SER A 593 15.26 -3.03 -13.98
C SER A 593 14.72 -3.08 -12.55
N GLY A 594 13.80 -3.98 -12.25
CA GLY A 594 13.23 -4.16 -10.93
C GLY A 594 14.27 -4.63 -9.91
N LYS A 595 14.09 -4.21 -8.65
CA LYS A 595 14.98 -4.58 -7.53
C LYS A 595 14.14 -5.13 -6.37
N LEU A 596 14.54 -6.25 -5.77
CA LEU A 596 13.81 -6.86 -4.65
C LEU A 596 13.51 -5.83 -3.54
N PRO A 597 12.27 -5.70 -3.11
CA PRO A 597 11.90 -4.81 -2.01
C PRO A 597 11.98 -5.47 -0.63
N PHE A 598 12.54 -6.67 -0.56
CA PHE A 598 12.74 -7.46 0.65
C PHE A 598 13.96 -8.38 0.50
N THR A 599 14.46 -8.85 1.63
CA THR A 599 15.45 -9.92 1.72
C THR A 599 14.76 -11.26 1.45
N TYR A 600 15.17 -11.97 0.40
CA TYR A 600 14.59 -13.25 0.03
C TYR A 600 15.18 -14.36 0.90
N PRO A 601 14.38 -15.02 1.77
CA PRO A 601 14.92 -15.96 2.74
C PRO A 601 15.45 -17.23 2.07
N ARG A 602 16.55 -17.76 2.62
CA ARG A 602 17.12 -19.07 2.27
C ARG A 602 16.52 -20.17 3.13
N ASP A 603 16.36 -19.89 4.40
CA ASP A 603 15.98 -20.86 5.44
C ASP A 603 14.70 -20.41 6.16
N PRO A 604 13.85 -21.33 6.63
CA PRO A 604 12.54 -21.00 7.18
C PRO A 604 12.57 -20.20 8.49
N ASN A 605 13.68 -20.27 9.25
CA ASN A 605 13.80 -19.66 10.57
C ASN A 605 14.81 -18.49 10.61
N LEU A 606 15.46 -18.16 9.50
CA LEU A 606 16.38 -17.04 9.39
C LEU A 606 15.75 -15.92 8.56
N LEU A 607 14.85 -15.17 9.20
CA LEU A 607 14.05 -14.10 8.56
C LEU A 607 14.62 -12.72 8.93
N LEU A 608 15.93 -12.54 8.80
CA LEU A 608 16.61 -11.27 9.08
C LEU A 608 16.45 -10.31 7.89
N PRO A 609 16.02 -9.06 8.13
CA PRO A 609 16.03 -8.03 7.10
C PRO A 609 17.45 -7.54 6.80
N TYR A 610 17.63 -6.84 5.70
CA TYR A 610 18.94 -6.36 5.25
C TYR A 610 19.62 -5.40 6.25
N ASP A 611 18.85 -4.71 7.11
CA ASP A 611 19.31 -3.77 8.13
C ASP A 611 19.46 -4.40 9.53
N HIS A 612 19.80 -5.69 9.55
CA HIS A 612 20.06 -6.44 10.77
C HIS A 612 21.25 -5.85 11.56
N LYS A 613 21.48 -6.35 12.78
CA LYS A 613 22.59 -5.90 13.62
C LYS A 613 23.84 -6.74 13.39
N PHE A 614 25.01 -6.19 13.69
CA PHE A 614 26.27 -6.94 13.68
C PHE A 614 26.22 -8.17 14.60
N SER A 615 25.54 -8.04 15.75
CA SER A 615 25.38 -9.14 16.71
C SER A 615 24.60 -10.34 16.15
N ASP A 616 23.76 -10.14 15.14
CA ASP A 616 22.99 -11.20 14.50
C ASP A 616 23.87 -12.13 13.65
N THR A 617 25.10 -11.71 13.35
CA THR A 617 26.03 -12.43 12.46
C THR A 617 27.45 -12.53 13.03
N ALA A 618 27.65 -12.21 14.32
CA ALA A 618 28.96 -11.92 14.88
C ALA A 618 29.86 -13.17 15.14
N ASP A 619 29.31 -14.37 15.22
CA ASP A 619 30.12 -15.57 15.54
C ASP A 619 30.30 -16.49 14.34
N SER A 620 31.12 -16.03 13.39
CA SER A 620 31.53 -16.84 12.23
C SER A 620 32.40 -18.07 12.57
N ALA A 621 32.91 -18.16 13.78
CA ALA A 621 33.73 -19.32 14.20
C ALA A 621 32.88 -20.56 14.49
N HIS A 622 31.63 -20.38 14.87
CA HIS A 622 30.67 -21.44 15.19
C HIS A 622 29.45 -21.49 14.29
N ASP A 623 29.15 -20.40 13.57
CA ASP A 623 28.05 -20.30 12.63
C ASP A 623 28.53 -19.67 11.30
N ASP A 624 28.80 -20.53 10.32
CA ASP A 624 29.17 -20.14 8.96
C ASP A 624 27.96 -19.65 8.13
N LYS A 625 26.76 -19.69 8.71
CA LYS A 625 25.51 -19.38 8.01
C LYS A 625 25.00 -17.97 8.24
N GLY A 626 25.40 -17.26 9.26
CA GLY A 626 25.08 -15.87 9.56
C GLY A 626 23.97 -15.23 8.71
N PHE A 627 24.11 -13.99 8.24
CA PHE A 627 23.22 -13.40 7.25
C PHE A 627 23.55 -13.95 5.85
N ASN A 628 22.82 -15.00 5.44
CA ASN A 628 23.00 -15.67 4.15
C ASN A 628 21.64 -15.86 3.46
N PRO A 629 20.98 -14.79 2.98
CA PRO A 629 19.72 -14.90 2.26
C PRO A 629 19.92 -15.60 0.92
N LEU A 630 18.83 -16.06 0.29
CA LEU A 630 18.89 -16.57 -1.07
C LEU A 630 19.21 -15.46 -2.07
N TYR A 631 18.56 -14.30 -1.88
CA TYR A 631 18.87 -13.04 -2.58
C TYR A 631 18.76 -11.87 -1.59
N GLU A 632 19.69 -10.93 -1.68
CA GLU A 632 19.68 -9.74 -0.82
C GLU A 632 18.59 -8.74 -1.23
N PHE A 633 18.17 -7.91 -0.29
CA PHE A 633 17.41 -6.70 -0.56
C PHE A 633 18.11 -5.83 -1.62
N GLY A 634 17.35 -5.35 -2.59
CA GLY A 634 17.89 -4.56 -3.71
C GLY A 634 18.52 -5.39 -4.82
N HIS A 635 18.57 -6.73 -4.71
CA HIS A 635 19.02 -7.59 -5.80
C HIS A 635 18.08 -7.53 -7.00
N GLY A 636 18.67 -7.53 -8.20
CA GLY A 636 17.96 -7.58 -9.47
C GLY A 636 18.94 -7.39 -10.61
N LEU A 637 18.93 -8.33 -11.58
CA LEU A 637 19.81 -8.35 -12.73
C LEU A 637 19.23 -7.55 -13.91
N SER A 638 20.08 -7.23 -14.85
CA SER A 638 19.75 -6.61 -16.14
C SER A 638 20.37 -7.41 -17.27
N TYR A 639 19.91 -7.20 -18.51
CA TYR A 639 20.54 -7.71 -19.72
C TYR A 639 21.73 -6.85 -20.18
N THR A 640 22.11 -5.86 -19.38
CA THR A 640 23.35 -5.10 -19.52
C THR A 640 24.10 -5.10 -18.19
N THR A 641 25.31 -4.60 -18.18
CA THR A 641 26.16 -4.55 -16.98
C THR A 641 26.47 -3.10 -16.61
N PHE A 642 26.46 -2.82 -15.31
CA PHE A 642 26.79 -1.50 -14.77
C PHE A 642 28.02 -1.61 -13.86
N THR A 643 28.88 -0.59 -13.90
CA THR A 643 30.00 -0.40 -12.99
C THR A 643 29.92 0.95 -12.31
N TYR A 644 30.37 0.98 -11.06
CA TYR A 644 30.37 2.17 -10.22
C TYR A 644 31.80 2.70 -10.06
N GLY A 645 31.96 4.01 -9.94
CA GLY A 645 33.27 4.61 -9.73
C GLY A 645 33.20 6.08 -9.33
N ASN A 646 34.35 6.63 -8.94
CA ASN A 646 34.48 8.05 -8.61
C ASN A 646 33.41 8.54 -7.59
N LEU A 647 33.27 7.83 -6.49
CA LEU A 647 32.46 8.30 -5.36
C LEU A 647 33.05 9.61 -4.83
N SER A 648 32.25 10.67 -4.82
CA SER A 648 32.59 11.97 -4.25
C SER A 648 31.71 12.25 -3.05
N LEU A 649 32.33 12.51 -1.91
CA LEU A 649 31.70 12.81 -0.62
C LEU A 649 32.05 14.24 -0.18
N PRO A 650 31.28 14.85 0.74
CA PRO A 650 31.65 16.10 1.38
C PRO A 650 33.06 16.01 1.97
N PRO A 651 33.96 16.97 1.69
CA PRO A 651 35.34 16.93 2.19
C PRO A 651 35.46 17.38 3.66
N ASP A 652 34.52 18.20 4.11
CA ASP A 652 34.53 18.81 5.44
C ASP A 652 33.49 18.13 6.36
N PRO A 653 33.70 18.15 7.69
CA PRO A 653 32.69 17.71 8.64
C PRO A 653 31.37 18.46 8.46
N LEU A 654 30.27 17.76 8.69
CA LEU A 654 28.91 18.27 8.55
C LEU A 654 28.31 18.54 9.92
N ILE A 655 27.42 19.53 10.03
CA ILE A 655 26.58 19.76 11.21
C ILE A 655 25.14 19.31 10.91
N GLN A 656 24.31 19.19 11.96
CA GLN A 656 22.93 18.69 11.82
C GLN A 656 22.04 19.49 10.86
N LEU A 657 22.35 20.76 10.61
CA LEU A 657 21.58 21.63 9.72
C LEU A 657 22.05 21.56 8.25
N ASP A 658 23.14 20.86 7.99
CA ASP A 658 23.69 20.70 6.64
C ASP A 658 22.94 19.65 5.83
N SER A 659 23.25 19.59 4.53
CA SER A 659 22.87 18.52 3.61
C SER A 659 24.08 17.66 3.26
N VAL A 660 23.90 16.35 3.28
CA VAL A 660 24.83 15.40 2.69
C VAL A 660 24.69 15.47 1.19
N ARG A 661 25.69 16.01 0.50
CA ARG A 661 25.73 16.02 -0.97
C ARG A 661 26.83 15.09 -1.46
N LEU A 662 26.46 14.10 -2.23
CA LEU A 662 27.39 13.11 -2.76
C LEU A 662 27.09 12.79 -4.22
N SER A 663 28.06 12.23 -4.93
CA SER A 663 27.86 11.78 -6.30
C SER A 663 28.68 10.53 -6.60
N VAL A 664 28.20 9.74 -7.56
CA VAL A 664 28.88 8.56 -8.06
C VAL A 664 28.71 8.47 -9.57
N LYS A 665 29.74 8.02 -10.28
CA LYS A 665 29.63 7.71 -11.72
C LYS A 665 29.12 6.28 -11.89
N VAL A 666 28.14 6.12 -12.76
CA VAL A 666 27.60 4.81 -13.16
C VAL A 666 27.78 4.65 -14.66
N SER A 667 28.49 3.61 -15.07
CA SER A 667 28.77 3.31 -16.47
C SER A 667 28.03 2.06 -16.91
N ASN A 668 27.31 2.13 -18.02
CA ASN A 668 26.78 0.97 -18.71
C ASN A 668 27.86 0.35 -19.57
N THR A 669 28.44 -0.77 -19.16
CA THR A 669 29.55 -1.46 -19.84
C THR A 669 29.06 -2.53 -20.83
N GLY A 670 27.76 -2.73 -20.95
CA GLY A 670 27.19 -3.69 -21.90
C GLY A 670 26.82 -3.07 -23.25
N THR A 671 26.07 -3.82 -24.05
CA THR A 671 25.80 -3.50 -25.47
C THR A 671 24.39 -2.96 -25.73
N ARG A 672 23.59 -2.76 -24.69
CA ARG A 672 22.22 -2.23 -24.79
C ARG A 672 21.93 -1.21 -23.70
N GLN A 673 21.01 -0.28 -23.98
CA GLN A 673 20.50 0.64 -22.97
C GLN A 673 19.92 -0.13 -21.78
N GLY A 674 20.14 0.38 -20.57
CA GLY A 674 19.57 -0.18 -19.36
C GLY A 674 19.25 0.88 -18.31
N THR A 675 18.34 0.54 -17.41
CA THR A 675 18.00 1.38 -16.25
C THR A 675 18.57 0.74 -14.99
N GLU A 676 19.42 1.48 -14.28
CA GLU A 676 19.96 1.08 -12.98
C GLU A 676 19.28 1.85 -11.87
N THR A 677 19.09 1.19 -10.72
CA THR A 677 18.70 1.84 -9.48
C THR A 677 19.89 1.97 -8.56
N VAL A 678 20.38 3.17 -8.40
CA VAL A 678 21.50 3.49 -7.52
C VAL A 678 20.97 3.66 -6.10
N HIS A 679 21.39 2.79 -5.19
CA HIS A 679 21.03 2.85 -3.78
C HIS A 679 22.17 3.48 -2.97
N VAL A 680 21.86 4.40 -2.06
CA VAL A 680 22.79 4.96 -1.08
C VAL A 680 22.48 4.37 0.28
N PHE A 681 23.36 3.49 0.74
CA PHE A 681 23.31 2.98 2.11
C PHE A 681 24.27 3.76 2.99
N VAL A 682 23.87 3.98 4.23
CA VAL A 682 24.72 4.62 5.25
C VAL A 682 24.72 3.78 6.51
N ARG A 683 25.86 3.70 7.14
CA ARG A 683 26.08 3.05 8.43
C ARG A 683 26.76 4.01 9.39
N ASP A 684 26.21 4.21 10.57
CA ASP A 684 26.89 4.80 11.70
C ASP A 684 27.92 3.79 12.23
N LEU A 685 29.18 4.18 12.35
CA LEU A 685 30.23 3.24 12.80
C LEU A 685 30.12 2.94 14.29
N PHE A 686 29.77 3.93 15.09
CA PHE A 686 29.62 3.80 16.55
C PHE A 686 28.51 4.73 17.05
N ALA A 687 27.47 4.19 17.65
CA ALA A 687 26.34 4.94 18.19
C ALA A 687 25.99 4.50 19.61
N SER A 688 25.27 5.34 20.36
CA SER A 688 24.77 5.01 21.69
C SER A 688 23.74 3.88 21.74
N VAL A 689 23.24 3.47 20.56
CA VAL A 689 22.41 2.29 20.34
C VAL A 689 23.07 1.46 19.25
N ALA A 690 23.15 0.12 19.40
CA ALA A 690 23.75 -0.74 18.40
C ALA A 690 23.25 -0.42 16.99
N PRO A 691 24.11 0.08 16.08
CA PRO A 691 23.70 0.46 14.73
C PRO A 691 23.42 -0.77 13.87
N PRO A 692 22.57 -0.67 12.85
CA PRO A 692 22.43 -1.69 11.83
C PRO A 692 23.66 -1.77 10.93
N VAL A 693 23.84 -2.89 10.25
CA VAL A 693 24.96 -3.09 9.30
C VAL A 693 24.92 -2.07 8.13
N LYS A 694 23.74 -1.63 7.74
CA LYS A 694 23.51 -0.56 6.74
C LYS A 694 22.05 -0.15 6.77
N ARG A 695 21.75 1.08 6.34
CA ARG A 695 20.37 1.57 6.07
C ARG A 695 20.30 2.33 4.76
N LEU A 696 19.26 2.09 3.99
CA LEU A 696 18.96 2.87 2.80
C LEU A 696 18.57 4.31 3.20
N ARG A 697 19.24 5.32 2.59
CA ARG A 697 18.97 6.74 2.84
C ARG A 697 18.52 7.50 1.60
N ALA A 698 18.91 7.00 0.43
CA ALA A 698 18.44 7.54 -0.84
C ALA A 698 18.49 6.46 -1.93
N PHE A 699 17.69 6.64 -2.97
CA PHE A 699 17.77 5.85 -4.19
C PHE A 699 17.41 6.71 -5.39
N ARG A 700 17.95 6.37 -6.55
CA ARG A 700 17.66 7.05 -7.82
C ARG A 700 17.73 6.08 -8.98
N ARG A 701 16.73 6.14 -9.86
CA ARG A 701 16.76 5.44 -11.14
C ARG A 701 17.48 6.30 -12.19
N VAL A 702 18.32 5.67 -12.97
CA VAL A 702 19.01 6.31 -14.10
C VAL A 702 19.02 5.38 -15.29
N THR A 703 18.61 5.88 -16.46
CA THR A 703 18.67 5.16 -17.73
C THR A 703 19.94 5.56 -18.46
N ILE A 704 20.77 4.59 -18.82
CA ILE A 704 22.11 4.81 -19.37
C ILE A 704 22.24 4.06 -20.70
N GLU A 705 22.61 4.77 -21.75
CA GLU A 705 22.89 4.20 -23.07
C GLU A 705 24.07 3.23 -23.01
N ALA A 706 24.12 2.29 -23.96
CA ALA A 706 25.26 1.36 -24.10
C ALA A 706 26.58 2.11 -24.22
N GLY A 707 27.55 1.79 -23.37
CA GLY A 707 28.88 2.41 -23.33
C GLY A 707 28.93 3.81 -22.73
N ALA A 708 27.77 4.37 -22.28
CA ALA A 708 27.72 5.71 -21.68
C ALA A 708 27.97 5.66 -20.17
N THR A 709 28.30 6.82 -19.60
CA THR A 709 28.51 7.05 -18.17
C THR A 709 27.69 8.26 -17.72
N GLU A 710 26.95 8.09 -16.64
CA GLU A 710 26.17 9.14 -16.01
C GLU A 710 26.70 9.45 -14.59
N THR A 711 26.63 10.72 -14.20
CA THR A 711 26.94 11.14 -12.83
C THR A 711 25.64 11.28 -12.05
N VAL A 712 25.44 10.40 -11.06
CA VAL A 712 24.26 10.41 -10.22
C VAL A 712 24.57 11.19 -8.96
N ILE A 713 23.79 12.24 -8.69
CA ILE A 713 23.95 13.13 -7.54
C ILE A 713 22.82 12.85 -6.56
N PHE A 714 23.15 12.79 -5.28
CA PHE A 714 22.22 12.72 -4.17
C PHE A 714 22.43 13.89 -3.23
N GLU A 715 21.32 14.36 -2.67
CA GLU A 715 21.30 15.38 -1.63
C GLU A 715 20.18 15.07 -0.65
N PHE A 716 20.51 14.98 0.64
CA PHE A 716 19.55 14.77 1.72
C PHE A 716 20.04 15.43 3.00
N PRO A 717 19.15 15.90 3.88
CA PRO A 717 19.53 16.55 5.14
C PRO A 717 20.31 15.60 6.06
N VAL A 718 21.26 16.12 6.82
CA VAL A 718 22.00 15.34 7.84
C VAL A 718 21.05 14.72 8.86
N ILE A 719 19.92 15.37 9.16
CA ILE A 719 18.92 14.83 10.09
C ILE A 719 18.30 13.49 9.59
N ASP A 720 18.37 13.19 8.32
CA ASP A 720 17.92 11.88 7.77
C ASP A 720 18.86 10.73 8.17
N LEU A 721 20.04 11.02 8.72
CA LEU A 721 20.93 10.02 9.34
C LEU A 721 20.47 9.62 10.75
N ALA A 722 19.50 10.32 11.33
CA ALA A 722 19.02 10.09 12.68
C ALA A 722 18.57 8.64 12.91
N PHE A 723 18.77 8.21 14.15
CA PHE A 723 18.20 6.99 14.72
C PHE A 723 17.47 7.35 16.04
N PHE A 724 16.62 6.46 16.53
CA PHE A 724 15.97 6.68 17.82
C PHE A 724 16.90 6.25 18.95
N GLY A 725 17.36 7.24 19.73
CA GLY A 725 18.25 7.04 20.86
C GLY A 725 17.59 6.36 22.07
N PRO A 726 18.32 6.17 23.18
CA PRO A 726 17.82 5.45 24.36
C PRO A 726 16.57 6.08 25.01
N ARG A 727 16.30 7.36 24.75
CA ARG A 727 15.13 8.10 25.27
C ARG A 727 13.95 8.17 24.30
N ASN A 728 13.97 7.36 23.21
CA ASN A 728 12.93 7.29 22.17
C ASN A 728 12.70 8.61 21.38
N TYR A 729 13.75 9.43 21.23
CA TYR A 729 13.77 10.61 20.34
C TYR A 729 14.76 10.40 19.20
N PRO A 730 14.50 10.97 18.01
CA PRO A 730 15.45 10.93 16.92
C PRO A 730 16.67 11.81 17.27
N ILE A 731 17.86 11.25 17.08
CA ILE A 731 19.13 11.92 17.31
C ILE A 731 20.10 11.61 16.18
N VAL A 732 20.96 12.56 15.85
CA VAL A 732 22.17 12.35 15.06
C VAL A 732 23.32 12.59 16.03
N GLU A 733 24.17 11.62 16.25
CA GLU A 733 25.34 11.75 17.11
C GLU A 733 26.58 12.15 16.28
N PRO A 734 27.48 12.96 16.84
CA PRO A 734 28.77 13.22 16.22
C PRO A 734 29.54 11.92 16.01
N GLY A 735 30.16 11.77 14.83
CA GLY A 735 30.90 10.55 14.52
C GLY A 735 31.13 10.33 13.04
N GLU A 736 31.65 9.17 12.72
CA GLU A 736 31.94 8.73 11.36
C GLU A 736 30.81 7.85 10.82
N PHE A 737 30.38 8.17 9.60
CA PHE A 737 29.35 7.42 8.88
C PHE A 737 29.93 6.85 7.58
N GLU A 738 29.89 5.52 7.42
CA GLU A 738 30.27 4.88 6.16
C GLU A 738 29.15 4.98 5.14
N VAL A 739 29.43 5.53 3.97
CA VAL A 739 28.53 5.60 2.81
C VAL A 739 28.90 4.49 1.85
N MET A 740 27.90 3.72 1.38
CA MET A 740 28.07 2.59 0.46
C MET A 740 27.16 2.77 -0.75
N ILE A 741 27.72 2.71 -1.96
CA ILE A 741 27.00 2.83 -3.23
C ILE A 741 27.58 1.85 -4.24
N GLY A 742 26.85 0.78 -4.57
CA GLY A 742 27.38 -0.34 -5.34
C GLY A 742 28.56 -0.99 -4.61
N ASP A 743 29.71 -1.04 -5.28
CA ASP A 743 30.98 -1.52 -4.71
C ASP A 743 31.85 -0.38 -4.11
N GLN A 744 31.39 0.87 -4.20
CA GLN A 744 32.10 2.04 -3.71
C GLN A 744 31.78 2.32 -2.24
N LYS A 745 32.80 2.70 -1.46
CA LYS A 745 32.68 3.08 -0.04
C LYS A 745 33.47 4.33 0.28
N GLY A 746 33.02 5.08 1.25
CA GLY A 746 33.73 6.21 1.80
C GLY A 746 33.08 6.69 3.11
N THR A 747 33.75 7.59 3.81
CA THR A 747 33.33 8.05 5.15
C THR A 747 33.00 9.54 5.09
N ILE A 748 31.91 9.94 5.75
CA ILE A 748 31.58 11.32 6.08
C ILE A 748 31.64 11.48 7.60
N VAL A 749 31.95 12.68 8.05
CA VAL A 749 32.04 13.02 9.49
C VAL A 749 30.92 13.99 9.82
N VAL A 750 30.22 13.76 10.93
CA VAL A 750 29.22 14.68 11.51
C VAL A 750 29.75 15.18 12.85
N GLU A 751 29.68 16.51 13.09
CA GLU A 751 30.10 17.21 14.32
C GLU A 751 28.90 17.68 15.16
#